data_40fc7f259da9e65d057c4959daf241b5
#
_entry.id   40fc7f259da9e65d057c4959daf241b5
#
_cell.length_a   1.000
_cell.length_b   1.000
_cell.length_c   1.000
_cell.angle_alpha   90.00
_cell.angle_beta   90.00
_cell.angle_gamma   90.00
#
_symmetry.space_group_name_H-M   'P 1'
#
loop_
_entity.id
_entity.type
_entity.pdbx_description
1 polymer ?
#
loop_
_entity_poly.entity_id
_entity_poly.type
_entity_poly.pdbx_seq_one_letter_code
_entity_poly.pdbx_strand_id
1 'polypeptide(L)'
;MAWLITTSLRFRVLIMALAGFLLVYGFWTLHSTPLDVFPEFASPRVEVQIEAPGLSTEEVEHLITLPIENALNGLPWMETIRSKTVLGLSSVVLIFQEGTDLIRVRSLVQERLALVSPTLPAVVRPPVILSPLSSTSRALKIGISSQTLSRMELTDLALWKIRPRLRAIPGVANVAIWGQRDRQYQVLVDPRRLQANGISLNAVMQATRDVSLVTGGGFIETPNQQLPIRQISPITTPNDLAQTLVSFKNNVPIRLGDVTRVVESHPPPIGDAIINGAPGLLLIVEKQPWGNTLDVTQKVEAVLDSMRPGLTEVEIDSTIFRPATFIEMSLENLQQAMLLGSVLVILVLVTFLFEWRTAVISLVTIPLSLMAAAVVLHFQGGTINSMVLAGLVIALGEIVDDAIIDVENIMRRLRLNRQSPTPSSAFQIVLQASLEVRSAVVFASLIVCLVFLPVFFLPGLSGAFFRPLALSYVLAIMASLLVALTVTPALSLTLLPQAPLRRQEAPLARILKTRYRSLLPHLVNRPRWSVAMLIGTFSMTLLALPFLGEEFLPNFMERDFLMHWVGKPGSSLEAMQRTTLRVSQELRAIPGVRNFGSHIGRAEVADEVVGPNFAELWISLDPHIEYTSTVRKIQEVVDGYPGLYRDVLTYLRERIKEVLTGTSAAIVVRIYGPDLEILREKAQEVHASLKDIKGLIDLKVESQVLVPHVQIRLRPDVAANLGLAPGQVRSAVTTLLQGFKAGEVYQDQEIYTVAVWGEAHLRTDVQALRHLPLETPGGTLIPLGDIADITIVPTPNEIKREATSRRIDVTANVAGQDLGSVAREIESRVTHIPFDRGYHPEILGEYAARQESQNQLYALAVLSLIGILVLLHVDFGNVRLVSMVALTLPFALIGGVGAVFMSGGVLSLGSLVGFVTVLGIAARNGIMLISHYRHLAVREGELFGPALVLRGSEERLVPILMTACTAGLALLPLVIGGNKPGHEIEYPMAVVILGGLTTSTLLNLFLLPSLYTAFGQGNPEK
;
A
#
# COMPACT_ATOMS: atom_id res chain seq x y z
N MET A 1 -32.66 -18.75 -20.73
CA MET A 1 -33.27 -17.67 -19.97
C MET A 1 -34.77 -17.97 -19.67
N ALA A 2 -35.68 -18.07 -20.61
CA ALA A 2 -37.07 -18.40 -20.31
C ALA A 2 -37.20 -19.64 -19.40
N TRP A 3 -36.38 -20.66 -19.62
CA TRP A 3 -36.30 -21.87 -18.80
C TRP A 3 -36.00 -21.55 -17.32
N LEU A 4 -35.05 -20.64 -17.07
CA LEU A 4 -34.62 -20.26 -15.70
C LEU A 4 -35.78 -19.64 -14.90
N ILE A 5 -36.54 -18.68 -15.51
CA ILE A 5 -37.69 -18.06 -14.84
C ILE A 5 -38.80 -19.07 -14.64
N THR A 6 -39.10 -19.87 -15.67
CA THR A 6 -40.17 -20.86 -15.58
C THR A 6 -39.87 -21.84 -14.45
N THR A 7 -38.62 -22.28 -14.35
CA THR A 7 -38.16 -23.19 -13.27
C THR A 7 -38.22 -22.49 -11.90
N SER A 8 -37.81 -21.22 -11.80
CA SER A 8 -37.86 -20.44 -10.57
C SER A 8 -39.29 -20.23 -10.09
N LEU A 9 -40.21 -19.94 -10.98
CA LEU A 9 -41.65 -19.81 -10.63
C LEU A 9 -42.26 -21.14 -10.21
N ARG A 10 -41.88 -22.25 -10.85
CA ARG A 10 -42.35 -23.60 -10.52
C ARG A 10 -41.85 -24.03 -9.12
N PHE A 11 -40.57 -23.81 -8.83
CA PHE A 11 -39.94 -24.17 -7.59
C PHE A 11 -39.77 -22.99 -6.60
N ARG A 12 -40.73 -22.07 -6.57
CA ARG A 12 -40.66 -20.80 -5.84
C ARG A 12 -40.28 -20.96 -4.34
N VAL A 13 -40.80 -22.02 -3.68
CA VAL A 13 -40.49 -22.27 -2.24
C VAL A 13 -39.02 -22.63 -2.06
N LEU A 14 -38.47 -23.48 -2.95
CA LEU A 14 -37.05 -23.84 -2.94
C LEU A 14 -36.16 -22.61 -3.20
N ILE A 15 -36.54 -21.77 -4.18
CA ILE A 15 -35.79 -20.54 -4.47
C ILE A 15 -35.77 -19.58 -3.28
N MET A 16 -36.92 -19.41 -2.60
CA MET A 16 -37.00 -18.59 -1.38
C MET A 16 -36.17 -19.16 -0.22
N ALA A 17 -36.17 -20.50 -0.05
CA ALA A 17 -35.36 -21.15 0.94
C ALA A 17 -33.84 -21.00 0.66
N LEU A 18 -33.42 -21.15 -0.61
CA LEU A 18 -32.06 -20.90 -1.04
C LEU A 18 -31.65 -19.42 -0.83
N ALA A 19 -32.52 -18.46 -1.13
CA ALA A 19 -32.28 -17.05 -0.88
C ALA A 19 -32.10 -16.77 0.61
N GLY A 20 -32.96 -17.35 1.48
CA GLY A 20 -32.81 -17.24 2.92
C GLY A 20 -31.51 -17.85 3.43
N PHE A 21 -31.13 -19.03 2.92
CA PHE A 21 -29.86 -19.68 3.24
C PHE A 21 -28.67 -18.78 2.81
N LEU A 22 -28.70 -18.21 1.60
CA LEU A 22 -27.64 -17.35 1.08
C LEU A 22 -27.50 -16.06 1.93
N LEU A 23 -28.58 -15.49 2.42
CA LEU A 23 -28.52 -14.35 3.34
C LEU A 23 -27.81 -14.72 4.65
N VAL A 24 -28.19 -15.83 5.28
CA VAL A 24 -27.58 -16.27 6.55
C VAL A 24 -26.12 -16.65 6.35
N TYR A 25 -25.83 -17.43 5.32
CA TYR A 25 -24.47 -17.85 4.99
C TYR A 25 -23.59 -16.67 4.59
N GLY A 26 -24.11 -15.74 3.77
CA GLY A 26 -23.42 -14.54 3.36
C GLY A 26 -23.09 -13.60 4.53
N PHE A 27 -24.02 -13.45 5.49
CA PHE A 27 -23.76 -12.70 6.70
C PHE A 27 -22.66 -13.32 7.57
N TRP A 28 -22.70 -14.65 7.72
CA TRP A 28 -21.65 -15.39 8.44
C TRP A 28 -20.29 -15.24 7.73
N THR A 29 -20.26 -15.40 6.42
CA THR A 29 -19.06 -15.22 5.59
C THR A 29 -18.50 -13.81 5.72
N LEU A 30 -19.34 -12.78 5.66
CA LEU A 30 -18.93 -11.39 5.79
C LEU A 30 -18.24 -11.13 7.15
N HIS A 31 -18.78 -11.73 8.22
CA HIS A 31 -18.21 -11.58 9.57
C HIS A 31 -16.88 -12.33 9.75
N SER A 32 -16.66 -13.40 9.00
CA SER A 32 -15.44 -14.23 9.07
C SER A 32 -14.34 -13.80 8.07
N THR A 33 -14.67 -12.93 7.12
CA THR A 33 -13.70 -12.48 6.10
C THR A 33 -12.78 -11.40 6.65
N PRO A 34 -11.45 -11.51 6.44
CA PRO A 34 -10.49 -10.51 6.92
C PRO A 34 -10.79 -9.11 6.35
N LEU A 35 -10.71 -8.11 7.21
CA LEU A 35 -10.91 -6.69 6.87
C LEU A 35 -9.57 -5.97 6.81
N ASP A 36 -9.29 -5.21 5.75
CA ASP A 36 -8.12 -4.34 5.64
C ASP A 36 -8.53 -3.01 4.98
N VAL A 37 -7.64 -1.99 4.95
CA VAL A 37 -7.96 -0.73 4.23
C VAL A 37 -7.70 -0.90 2.75
N PHE A 38 -6.53 -1.43 2.38
CA PHE A 38 -6.11 -1.53 1.00
C PHE A 38 -5.77 -2.97 0.63
N PRO A 39 -5.92 -3.32 -0.66
CA PRO A 39 -5.38 -4.56 -1.18
C PRO A 39 -3.84 -4.54 -1.12
N GLU A 40 -3.20 -5.69 -1.27
CA GLU A 40 -1.77 -5.75 -1.53
C GLU A 40 -1.48 -5.08 -2.88
N PHE A 41 -0.63 -4.06 -2.89
CA PHE A 41 -0.40 -3.23 -4.08
C PHE A 41 1.06 -3.21 -4.56
N ALA A 42 2.00 -3.80 -3.82
CA ALA A 42 3.38 -3.93 -4.27
C ALA A 42 3.57 -5.22 -5.06
N SER A 43 4.38 -5.15 -6.10
CA SER A 43 4.85 -6.32 -6.81
C SER A 43 5.63 -7.26 -5.87
N PRO A 44 5.55 -8.59 -6.06
CA PRO A 44 6.31 -9.54 -5.25
C PRO A 44 7.79 -9.19 -5.26
N ARG A 45 8.39 -9.08 -4.07
CA ARG A 45 9.81 -8.72 -3.92
C ARG A 45 10.54 -9.66 -3.01
N VAL A 46 11.82 -9.87 -3.30
CA VAL A 46 12.74 -10.62 -2.45
C VAL A 46 13.94 -9.74 -2.17
N GLU A 47 14.23 -9.51 -0.89
CA GLU A 47 15.37 -8.73 -0.45
C GLU A 47 16.43 -9.65 0.15
N VAL A 48 17.67 -9.44 -0.27
CA VAL A 48 18.87 -10.14 0.20
C VAL A 48 19.79 -9.12 0.85
N GLN A 49 20.11 -9.32 2.11
CA GLN A 49 21.07 -8.48 2.84
C GLN A 49 22.35 -9.27 3.14
N ILE A 50 23.49 -8.62 2.95
CA ILE A 50 24.82 -9.23 3.14
C ILE A 50 25.66 -8.25 3.94
N GLU A 51 26.04 -8.65 5.16
CA GLU A 51 26.91 -7.86 6.02
C GLU A 51 28.38 -8.18 5.73
N ALA A 52 29.18 -7.14 5.59
CA ALA A 52 30.63 -7.21 5.41
C ALA A 52 31.34 -6.19 6.30
N PRO A 53 31.36 -6.43 7.60
CA PRO A 53 31.90 -5.49 8.56
C PRO A 53 33.33 -5.07 8.21
N GLY A 54 33.63 -3.76 8.26
CA GLY A 54 34.96 -3.21 8.01
C GLY A 54 35.29 -2.93 6.53
N LEU A 55 34.43 -3.30 5.56
CA LEU A 55 34.62 -2.92 4.17
C LEU A 55 34.00 -1.55 3.89
N SER A 56 34.69 -0.73 3.10
CA SER A 56 34.18 0.55 2.59
C SER A 56 33.01 0.34 1.63
N THR A 57 32.25 1.38 1.35
CA THR A 57 31.11 1.33 0.43
C THR A 57 31.51 0.83 -0.97
N GLU A 58 32.63 1.29 -1.50
CA GLU A 58 33.15 0.87 -2.80
C GLU A 58 33.62 -0.60 -2.80
N GLU A 59 34.29 -1.03 -1.71
CA GLU A 59 34.69 -2.44 -1.59
C GLU A 59 33.48 -3.37 -1.48
N VAL A 60 32.45 -2.97 -0.72
CA VAL A 60 31.19 -3.72 -0.64
C VAL A 60 30.50 -3.79 -2.00
N GLU A 61 30.50 -2.68 -2.76
CA GLU A 61 29.94 -2.70 -4.12
C GLU A 61 30.67 -3.70 -5.02
N HIS A 62 32.00 -3.58 -5.11
CA HIS A 62 32.80 -4.38 -6.03
C HIS A 62 32.91 -5.85 -5.62
N LEU A 63 33.09 -6.15 -4.34
CA LEU A 63 33.36 -7.49 -3.86
C LEU A 63 32.08 -8.29 -3.52
N ILE A 64 30.95 -7.61 -3.33
CA ILE A 64 29.72 -8.25 -2.86
C ILE A 64 28.53 -7.91 -3.75
N THR A 65 28.19 -6.61 -3.88
CA THR A 65 26.96 -6.20 -4.58
C THR A 65 26.99 -6.65 -6.05
N LEU A 66 28.07 -6.37 -6.78
CA LEU A 66 28.22 -6.77 -8.17
C LEU A 66 28.19 -8.28 -8.40
N PRO A 67 28.94 -9.13 -7.65
CA PRO A 67 28.85 -10.58 -7.76
C PRO A 67 27.43 -11.11 -7.49
N ILE A 68 26.73 -10.55 -6.50
CA ILE A 68 25.37 -10.96 -6.17
C ILE A 68 24.37 -10.52 -7.24
N GLU A 69 24.44 -9.26 -7.73
CA GLU A 69 23.60 -8.80 -8.84
C GLU A 69 23.77 -9.70 -10.07
N ASN A 70 25.02 -10.01 -10.44
CA ASN A 70 25.33 -10.86 -11.59
C ASN A 70 24.78 -12.29 -11.41
N ALA A 71 24.87 -12.86 -10.21
CA ALA A 71 24.35 -14.20 -9.93
C ALA A 71 22.83 -14.26 -9.93
N LEU A 72 22.17 -13.19 -9.49
CA LEU A 72 20.71 -13.11 -9.38
C LEU A 72 20.05 -12.56 -10.64
N ASN A 73 20.80 -11.91 -11.53
CA ASN A 73 20.26 -11.38 -12.78
C ASN A 73 19.76 -12.52 -13.69
N GLY A 74 18.69 -12.26 -14.45
CA GLY A 74 18.09 -13.22 -15.38
C GLY A 74 17.23 -14.30 -14.72
N LEU A 75 16.81 -14.13 -13.46
CA LEU A 75 15.80 -14.99 -12.85
C LEU A 75 14.46 -14.88 -13.59
N PRO A 76 13.69 -15.99 -13.72
CA PRO A 76 12.37 -15.96 -14.33
C PRO A 76 11.43 -14.95 -13.64
N TRP A 77 10.59 -14.28 -14.42
CA TRP A 77 9.59 -13.29 -13.97
C TRP A 77 10.17 -12.07 -13.26
N MET A 78 11.48 -11.87 -13.24
CA MET A 78 12.10 -10.69 -12.67
C MET A 78 11.82 -9.47 -13.57
N GLU A 79 11.31 -8.41 -12.97
CA GLU A 79 11.04 -7.12 -13.61
C GLU A 79 12.28 -6.22 -13.54
N THR A 80 12.83 -6.06 -12.33
CA THR A 80 14.06 -5.31 -12.11
C THR A 80 14.80 -5.77 -10.86
N ILE A 81 16.07 -5.40 -10.78
CA ILE A 81 16.93 -5.59 -9.63
C ILE A 81 17.43 -4.22 -9.16
N ARG A 82 17.25 -3.92 -7.88
CA ARG A 82 17.75 -2.70 -7.22
C ARG A 82 18.75 -3.08 -6.15
N SER A 83 19.82 -2.33 -6.02
CA SER A 83 20.72 -2.51 -4.89
C SER A 83 21.06 -1.19 -4.22
N LYS A 84 21.34 -1.29 -2.93
CA LYS A 84 21.84 -0.21 -2.09
C LYS A 84 23.02 -0.71 -1.28
N THR A 85 24.15 -0.04 -1.46
CA THR A 85 25.39 -0.37 -0.79
C THR A 85 25.75 0.77 0.16
N VAL A 86 26.00 0.44 1.41
CA VAL A 86 26.48 1.36 2.45
C VAL A 86 27.69 0.75 3.13
N LEU A 87 28.32 1.48 4.05
CA LEU A 87 29.48 0.99 4.81
C LEU A 87 29.15 -0.36 5.45
N GLY A 88 29.89 -1.41 5.04
CA GLY A 88 29.77 -2.75 5.59
C GLY A 88 28.47 -3.51 5.35
N LEU A 89 27.60 -3.05 4.42
CA LEU A 89 26.32 -3.71 4.14
C LEU A 89 25.91 -3.53 2.67
N SER A 90 25.48 -4.61 2.04
CA SER A 90 24.81 -4.63 0.75
C SER A 90 23.37 -5.13 0.91
N SER A 91 22.42 -4.42 0.35
CA SER A 91 21.04 -4.88 0.16
C SER A 91 20.74 -4.97 -1.32
N VAL A 92 20.22 -6.11 -1.76
CA VAL A 92 19.80 -6.37 -3.13
C VAL A 92 18.33 -6.78 -3.13
N VAL A 93 17.52 -5.99 -3.79
CA VAL A 93 16.07 -6.17 -3.89
C VAL A 93 15.71 -6.60 -5.31
N LEU A 94 15.11 -7.77 -5.43
CA LEU A 94 14.58 -8.29 -6.69
C LEU A 94 13.07 -8.03 -6.70
N ILE A 95 12.60 -7.39 -7.75
CA ILE A 95 11.18 -7.09 -7.98
C ILE A 95 10.72 -7.99 -9.12
N PHE A 96 9.60 -8.69 -8.90
CA PHE A 96 9.04 -9.66 -9.82
C PHE A 96 7.69 -9.18 -10.37
N GLN A 97 7.31 -9.70 -11.53
CA GLN A 97 6.05 -9.39 -12.18
C GLN A 97 4.85 -9.70 -11.26
N GLU A 98 3.81 -8.92 -11.39
CA GLU A 98 2.56 -9.08 -10.63
C GLU A 98 1.99 -10.50 -10.82
N GLY A 99 1.53 -11.11 -9.72
CA GLY A 99 0.99 -12.48 -9.72
C GLY A 99 2.04 -13.60 -9.65
N THR A 100 3.35 -13.26 -9.59
CA THR A 100 4.40 -14.26 -9.42
C THR A 100 4.33 -14.90 -8.02
N ASP A 101 4.48 -16.23 -7.96
CA ASP A 101 4.55 -16.97 -6.69
C ASP A 101 5.83 -16.62 -5.92
N LEU A 102 5.64 -15.86 -4.83
CA LEU A 102 6.73 -15.38 -3.98
C LEU A 102 7.54 -16.52 -3.34
N ILE A 103 6.90 -17.63 -2.96
CA ILE A 103 7.60 -18.77 -2.34
C ILE A 103 8.54 -19.44 -3.36
N ARG A 104 8.06 -19.60 -4.60
CA ARG A 104 8.85 -20.17 -5.68
C ARG A 104 10.07 -19.32 -6.04
N VAL A 105 9.90 -18.01 -6.19
CA VAL A 105 11.04 -17.13 -6.53
C VAL A 105 12.04 -17.02 -5.38
N ARG A 106 11.59 -17.05 -4.13
CA ARG A 106 12.49 -17.13 -2.96
C ARG A 106 13.37 -18.37 -3.02
N SER A 107 12.82 -19.52 -3.42
CA SER A 107 13.58 -20.76 -3.57
C SER A 107 14.64 -20.64 -4.69
N LEU A 108 14.30 -20.03 -5.81
CA LEU A 108 15.24 -19.76 -6.90
C LEU A 108 16.38 -18.80 -6.48
N VAL A 109 16.03 -17.74 -5.73
CA VAL A 109 17.02 -16.82 -5.17
C VAL A 109 17.96 -17.56 -4.21
N GLN A 110 17.42 -18.41 -3.32
CA GLN A 110 18.23 -19.20 -2.39
C GLN A 110 19.21 -20.15 -3.13
N GLU A 111 18.74 -20.78 -4.20
CA GLU A 111 19.58 -21.64 -5.04
C GLU A 111 20.77 -20.86 -5.63
N ARG A 112 20.52 -19.69 -6.22
CA ARG A 112 21.56 -18.82 -6.79
C ARG A 112 22.53 -18.30 -5.73
N LEU A 113 22.02 -17.91 -4.56
CA LEU A 113 22.85 -17.46 -3.44
C LEU A 113 23.76 -18.57 -2.92
N ALA A 114 23.29 -19.81 -2.85
CA ALA A 114 24.10 -20.95 -2.43
C ALA A 114 25.30 -21.19 -3.37
N LEU A 115 25.16 -20.88 -4.66
CA LEU A 115 26.26 -21.02 -5.64
C LEU A 115 27.29 -19.90 -5.52
N VAL A 116 26.87 -18.65 -5.25
CA VAL A 116 27.79 -17.50 -5.20
C VAL A 116 28.39 -17.28 -3.81
N SER A 117 27.74 -17.69 -2.74
CA SER A 117 28.18 -17.46 -1.36
C SER A 117 29.62 -17.94 -1.08
N PRO A 118 30.07 -19.13 -1.55
CA PRO A 118 31.44 -19.58 -1.34
C PRO A 118 32.52 -18.73 -2.04
N THR A 119 32.13 -17.92 -3.03
CA THR A 119 33.09 -17.08 -3.80
C THR A 119 33.27 -15.71 -3.15
N LEU A 120 32.46 -15.35 -2.16
CA LEU A 120 32.55 -14.08 -1.45
C LEU A 120 33.76 -14.07 -0.49
N PRO A 121 34.32 -12.87 -0.20
CA PRO A 121 35.40 -12.75 0.78
C PRO A 121 35.06 -13.34 2.15
N ALA A 122 36.04 -13.92 2.84
CA ALA A 122 35.84 -14.57 4.15
C ALA A 122 35.34 -13.65 5.28
N VAL A 123 35.43 -12.32 5.11
CA VAL A 123 34.91 -11.32 6.06
C VAL A 123 33.37 -11.16 5.95
N VAL A 124 32.78 -11.64 4.86
CA VAL A 124 31.36 -11.51 4.57
C VAL A 124 30.58 -12.52 5.41
N ARG A 125 29.53 -12.02 6.09
CA ARG A 125 28.58 -12.90 6.76
C ARG A 125 27.70 -13.61 5.74
N PRO A 126 27.14 -14.79 6.07
CA PRO A 126 26.21 -15.48 5.16
C PRO A 126 25.07 -14.56 4.70
N PRO A 127 24.72 -14.56 3.37
CA PRO A 127 23.60 -13.79 2.88
C PRO A 127 22.28 -14.16 3.57
N VAL A 128 21.52 -13.17 3.95
CA VAL A 128 20.22 -13.33 4.60
C VAL A 128 19.11 -12.88 3.66
N ILE A 129 18.18 -13.79 3.34
CA ILE A 129 16.95 -13.43 2.63
C ILE A 129 15.94 -12.96 3.67
N LEU A 130 15.52 -11.69 3.60
CA LEU A 130 14.54 -11.15 4.54
C LEU A 130 13.20 -11.88 4.42
N SER A 131 12.43 -11.90 5.49
CA SER A 131 11.07 -12.42 5.47
C SER A 131 10.22 -11.69 4.42
N PRO A 132 9.27 -12.36 3.77
CA PRO A 132 8.39 -11.69 2.82
C PRO A 132 7.54 -10.65 3.55
N LEU A 133 7.58 -9.41 3.07
CA LEU A 133 6.87 -8.28 3.65
C LEU A 133 5.72 -7.83 2.75
N SER A 134 4.61 -7.44 3.36
CA SER A 134 3.47 -6.79 2.70
C SER A 134 3.87 -5.41 2.13
N SER A 135 3.11 -4.89 1.18
CA SER A 135 3.21 -3.50 0.72
C SER A 135 3.00 -2.50 1.88
N THR A 136 2.12 -2.84 2.81
CA THR A 136 1.91 -2.14 4.08
C THR A 136 2.52 -2.95 5.23
N SER A 137 3.85 -3.15 5.18
CA SER A 137 4.55 -4.11 6.04
C SER A 137 4.44 -3.80 7.53
N ARG A 138 4.42 -2.53 7.91
CA ARG A 138 4.45 -2.09 9.32
C ARG A 138 3.06 -2.20 9.94
N ALA A 139 2.82 -3.27 10.70
CA ALA A 139 1.54 -3.50 11.37
C ALA A 139 1.41 -2.69 12.68
N LEU A 140 2.52 -2.53 13.41
CA LEU A 140 2.54 -1.83 14.70
C LEU A 140 3.96 -1.39 15.05
N LYS A 141 4.11 -0.18 15.63
CA LYS A 141 5.35 0.24 16.29
C LYS A 141 5.11 0.37 17.80
N ILE A 142 5.94 -0.32 18.57
CA ILE A 142 5.82 -0.43 20.03
C ILE A 142 7.04 0.24 20.63
N GLY A 143 6.80 1.28 21.43
CA GLY A 143 7.83 1.91 22.26
C GLY A 143 8.00 1.16 23.57
N ILE A 144 9.24 0.89 23.96
CA ILE A 144 9.58 0.27 25.24
C ILE A 144 10.58 1.17 25.96
N SER A 145 10.25 1.56 27.17
CA SER A 145 11.12 2.37 28.04
C SER A 145 11.08 1.89 29.47
N SER A 146 12.09 2.27 30.26
CA SER A 146 12.15 2.01 31.70
C SER A 146 12.96 3.11 32.38
N GLN A 147 12.60 3.43 33.60
CA GLN A 147 13.37 4.34 34.47
C GLN A 147 14.32 3.58 35.37
N THR A 148 14.18 2.29 35.55
CA THR A 148 14.93 1.44 36.46
C THR A 148 15.90 0.52 35.74
N LEU A 149 15.49 -0.06 34.60
CA LEU A 149 16.32 -0.99 33.83
C LEU A 149 17.29 -0.25 32.91
N SER A 150 18.50 -0.76 32.80
CA SER A 150 19.45 -0.30 31.78
C SER A 150 19.02 -0.67 30.38
N ARG A 151 19.62 -0.01 29.36
CA ARG A 151 19.35 -0.31 27.94
C ARG A 151 19.72 -1.75 27.56
N MET A 152 20.73 -2.35 28.19
CA MET A 152 21.11 -3.76 27.98
C MET A 152 20.02 -4.69 28.53
N GLU A 153 19.56 -4.47 29.74
CA GLU A 153 18.49 -5.28 30.36
C GLU A 153 17.17 -5.17 29.57
N LEU A 154 16.82 -3.97 29.10
CA LEU A 154 15.67 -3.79 28.19
C LEU A 154 15.86 -4.55 26.89
N THR A 155 17.08 -4.56 26.34
CA THR A 155 17.40 -5.30 25.11
C THR A 155 17.25 -6.80 25.33
N ASP A 156 17.77 -7.35 26.41
CA ASP A 156 17.64 -8.77 26.75
C ASP A 156 16.16 -9.17 26.88
N LEU A 157 15.38 -8.34 27.57
CA LEU A 157 13.95 -8.54 27.71
C LEU A 157 13.24 -8.54 26.34
N ALA A 158 13.57 -7.57 25.47
CA ALA A 158 12.98 -7.45 24.16
C ALA A 158 13.37 -8.62 23.25
N LEU A 159 14.65 -9.00 23.21
CA LEU A 159 15.19 -10.07 22.37
C LEU A 159 14.72 -11.46 22.78
N TRP A 160 14.76 -11.76 24.07
CA TRP A 160 14.59 -13.13 24.55
C TRP A 160 13.18 -13.43 25.07
N LYS A 161 12.41 -12.43 25.49
CA LYS A 161 11.06 -12.64 26.05
C LYS A 161 9.94 -12.08 25.16
N ILE A 162 10.06 -10.83 24.69
CA ILE A 162 8.97 -10.18 23.93
C ILE A 162 9.00 -10.63 22.47
N ARG A 163 10.10 -10.44 21.75
CA ARG A 163 10.24 -10.74 20.32
C ARG A 163 9.82 -12.17 19.94
N PRO A 164 10.23 -13.24 20.65
CA PRO A 164 9.83 -14.60 20.30
C PRO A 164 8.32 -14.81 20.37
N ARG A 165 7.63 -14.23 21.35
CA ARG A 165 6.18 -14.34 21.51
C ARG A 165 5.44 -13.59 20.40
N LEU A 166 5.92 -12.39 20.04
CA LEU A 166 5.32 -11.62 18.94
C LEU A 166 5.55 -12.29 17.59
N ARG A 167 6.73 -12.87 17.35
CA ARG A 167 7.02 -13.62 16.11
C ARG A 167 6.24 -14.93 15.97
N ALA A 168 5.74 -15.48 17.06
CA ALA A 168 4.89 -16.67 17.02
C ALA A 168 3.46 -16.39 16.54
N ILE A 169 3.06 -15.13 16.43
CA ILE A 169 1.73 -14.74 15.97
C ILE A 169 1.62 -14.98 14.46
N PRO A 170 0.60 -15.74 13.99
CA PRO A 170 0.38 -15.94 12.56
C PRO A 170 0.19 -14.61 11.84
N GLY A 171 0.87 -14.44 10.70
CA GLY A 171 0.84 -13.19 9.92
C GLY A 171 1.97 -12.21 10.24
N VAL A 172 2.70 -12.38 11.35
CA VAL A 172 3.91 -11.61 11.64
C VAL A 172 5.07 -12.18 10.82
N ALA A 173 5.75 -11.30 10.07
CA ALA A 173 6.93 -11.64 9.27
C ALA A 173 8.21 -11.50 10.08
N ASN A 174 8.34 -10.38 10.80
CA ASN A 174 9.51 -10.04 11.58
C ASN A 174 9.11 -9.09 12.73
N VAL A 175 9.99 -8.99 13.72
CA VAL A 175 9.96 -7.95 14.76
C VAL A 175 11.36 -7.36 14.85
N ALA A 176 11.56 -6.21 14.22
CA ALA A 176 12.84 -5.50 14.25
C ALA A 176 12.93 -4.63 15.50
N ILE A 177 14.12 -4.54 16.10
CA ILE A 177 14.36 -3.80 17.34
C ILE A 177 15.39 -2.70 17.08
N TRP A 178 14.99 -1.43 17.25
CA TRP A 178 15.88 -0.29 17.22
C TRP A 178 16.26 0.16 18.63
N GLY A 179 17.46 0.67 18.76
CA GLY A 179 17.99 1.14 20.03
C GLY A 179 18.60 0.05 20.90
N GLN A 180 18.69 -1.18 20.37
CA GLN A 180 19.25 -2.32 21.13
C GLN A 180 20.71 -2.11 21.54
N ARG A 181 21.08 -2.72 22.67
CA ARG A 181 22.42 -2.78 23.24
C ARG A 181 22.68 -4.23 23.63
N ASP A 182 23.14 -5.03 22.63
CA ASP A 182 23.34 -6.48 22.82
C ASP A 182 24.42 -6.74 23.87
N ARG A 183 24.05 -7.47 24.89
CA ARG A 183 24.97 -7.81 25.97
C ARG A 183 26.12 -8.65 25.44
N GLN A 184 27.35 -8.23 25.79
CA GLN A 184 28.57 -8.96 25.49
C GLN A 184 29.47 -9.05 26.71
N TYR A 185 30.15 -10.17 26.85
CA TYR A 185 31.31 -10.26 27.73
C TYR A 185 32.54 -9.84 26.93
N GLN A 186 33.07 -8.67 27.23
CA GLN A 186 34.17 -8.05 26.51
C GLN A 186 35.47 -8.21 27.23
N VAL A 187 36.49 -8.81 26.59
CA VAL A 187 37.85 -8.87 27.01
C VAL A 187 38.60 -7.68 26.42
N LEU A 188 38.73 -6.60 27.21
CA LEU A 188 39.36 -5.35 26.79
C LEU A 188 40.86 -5.44 26.91
N VAL A 189 41.55 -5.29 25.78
CA VAL A 189 43.01 -5.47 25.68
C VAL A 189 43.71 -4.11 25.58
N ASP A 190 44.75 -3.93 26.37
CA ASP A 190 45.77 -2.92 26.16
C ASP A 190 47.08 -3.63 25.74
N PRO A 191 47.56 -3.45 24.49
CA PRO A 191 48.79 -4.10 24.00
C PRO A 191 50.03 -3.83 24.90
N ARG A 192 50.08 -2.69 25.59
CA ARG A 192 51.20 -2.36 26.50
C ARG A 192 51.18 -3.25 27.75
N ARG A 193 50.00 -3.53 28.28
CA ARG A 193 49.83 -4.47 29.41
C ARG A 193 50.18 -5.90 29.02
N LEU A 194 49.79 -6.29 27.79
CA LEU A 194 50.17 -7.61 27.24
C LEU A 194 51.71 -7.74 27.13
N GLN A 195 52.36 -6.75 26.53
CA GLN A 195 53.82 -6.73 26.40
C GLN A 195 54.53 -6.81 27.73
N ALA A 196 54.10 -6.03 28.74
CA ALA A 196 54.69 -6.03 30.09
C ALA A 196 54.69 -7.43 30.76
N ASN A 197 53.68 -8.25 30.41
CA ASN A 197 53.54 -9.63 30.87
C ASN A 197 54.10 -10.66 29.85
N GLY A 198 54.58 -10.20 28.68
CA GLY A 198 55.07 -11.06 27.59
C GLY A 198 54.00 -12.01 27.07
N ILE A 199 52.77 -11.53 26.95
CA ILE A 199 51.59 -12.25 26.40
C ILE A 199 51.21 -11.64 25.06
N SER A 200 51.05 -12.46 24.05
CA SER A 200 50.61 -11.99 22.71
C SER A 200 49.09 -11.80 22.64
N LEU A 201 48.63 -10.91 21.76
CA LEU A 201 47.21 -10.73 21.45
C LEU A 201 46.56 -12.06 20.97
N ASN A 202 47.31 -12.86 20.20
CA ASN A 202 46.84 -14.17 19.76
C ASN A 202 46.61 -15.15 20.90
N ALA A 203 47.48 -15.14 21.95
CA ALA A 203 47.28 -15.97 23.12
C ALA A 203 45.98 -15.59 23.88
N VAL A 204 45.68 -14.30 24.00
CA VAL A 204 44.42 -13.82 24.59
C VAL A 204 43.22 -14.27 23.76
N MET A 205 43.28 -14.08 22.45
CA MET A 205 42.20 -14.51 21.53
C MET A 205 41.94 -16.01 21.62
N GLN A 206 43.02 -16.81 21.63
CA GLN A 206 42.89 -18.27 21.70
C GLN A 206 42.37 -18.74 23.07
N ALA A 207 42.88 -18.20 24.18
CA ALA A 207 42.42 -18.54 25.53
C ALA A 207 40.91 -18.19 25.69
N THR A 208 40.49 -17.02 25.17
CA THR A 208 39.09 -16.61 25.19
C THR A 208 38.21 -17.51 24.35
N ARG A 209 38.70 -17.95 23.16
CA ARG A 209 37.98 -18.89 22.30
C ARG A 209 37.84 -20.27 22.95
N ASP A 210 38.93 -20.82 23.47
CA ASP A 210 38.98 -22.18 24.00
C ASP A 210 38.02 -22.35 25.17
N VAL A 211 37.92 -21.35 26.04
CA VAL A 211 37.02 -21.41 27.19
C VAL A 211 35.56 -21.15 26.86
N SER A 212 35.30 -20.46 25.74
CA SER A 212 33.96 -20.20 25.22
C SER A 212 33.43 -21.30 24.29
N LEU A 213 34.26 -22.32 23.99
CA LEU A 213 33.91 -23.39 23.09
C LEU A 213 32.98 -24.40 23.78
N VAL A 214 31.82 -24.69 23.17
CA VAL A 214 30.93 -25.74 23.62
C VAL A 214 31.25 -27.03 22.82
N THR A 215 31.63 -28.10 23.54
CA THR A 215 31.92 -29.39 22.94
C THR A 215 31.04 -30.48 23.52
N GLY A 216 30.63 -31.47 22.69
CA GLY A 216 29.91 -32.63 23.15
C GLY A 216 30.82 -33.62 23.88
N GLY A 217 30.42 -34.13 25.05
CA GLY A 217 31.17 -35.10 25.81
C GLY A 217 31.02 -36.58 25.36
N GLY A 218 30.07 -36.87 24.42
CA GLY A 218 29.73 -38.22 24.03
C GLY A 218 28.90 -38.93 25.09
N PHE A 219 29.04 -40.25 25.20
CA PHE A 219 28.35 -41.07 26.19
C PHE A 219 29.20 -42.27 26.61
N ILE A 220 28.90 -42.80 27.79
CA ILE A 220 29.44 -44.05 28.28
C ILE A 220 28.33 -45.11 28.10
N GLU A 221 28.68 -46.18 27.41
CA GLU A 221 27.76 -47.31 27.23
C GLU A 221 28.10 -48.39 28.25
N THR A 222 27.08 -48.76 29.03
CA THR A 222 27.16 -49.86 30.00
C THR A 222 26.21 -50.95 29.56
N PRO A 223 26.31 -52.18 30.08
CA PRO A 223 25.40 -53.26 29.68
C PRO A 223 23.90 -52.97 29.79
N ASN A 224 23.51 -52.01 30.64
CA ASN A 224 22.09 -51.72 30.92
C ASN A 224 21.70 -50.27 30.72
N GLN A 225 22.65 -49.36 30.47
CA GLN A 225 22.38 -47.90 30.38
C GLN A 225 23.38 -47.23 29.47
N GLN A 226 22.89 -46.22 28.74
CA GLN A 226 23.71 -45.23 28.05
C GLN A 226 23.75 -43.96 28.90
N LEU A 227 24.90 -43.55 29.36
CA LEU A 227 25.12 -42.41 30.23
C LEU A 227 25.69 -41.25 29.38
N PRO A 228 24.91 -40.22 29.02
CA PRO A 228 25.44 -39.06 28.30
C PRO A 228 26.40 -38.26 29.17
N ILE A 229 27.54 -37.88 28.62
CA ILE A 229 28.50 -37.02 29.28
C ILE A 229 28.17 -35.58 28.93
N ARG A 230 27.86 -34.78 29.92
CA ARG A 230 27.65 -33.33 29.76
C ARG A 230 28.88 -32.59 30.27
N GLN A 231 29.54 -31.86 29.38
CA GLN A 231 30.54 -30.88 29.76
C GLN A 231 29.84 -29.55 30.04
N ILE A 232 30.07 -28.98 31.21
CA ILE A 232 29.48 -27.69 31.60
C ILE A 232 30.56 -26.62 31.39
N SER A 233 30.23 -25.57 30.62
CA SER A 233 31.10 -24.42 30.46
C SER A 233 31.35 -23.77 31.83
N PRO A 234 32.60 -23.45 32.17
CA PRO A 234 32.93 -22.80 33.44
C PRO A 234 32.52 -21.33 33.47
N ILE A 235 32.10 -20.76 32.35
CA ILE A 235 31.81 -19.32 32.24
C ILE A 235 30.31 -19.10 32.41
N THR A 236 29.94 -18.39 33.43
CA THR A 236 28.60 -17.84 33.66
C THR A 236 28.64 -16.32 33.92
N THR A 237 29.78 -15.81 34.35
CA THR A 237 30.00 -14.39 34.69
C THR A 237 31.25 -13.84 34.02
N PRO A 238 31.38 -12.50 33.86
CA PRO A 238 32.64 -11.88 33.44
C PRO A 238 33.82 -12.23 34.33
N ASN A 239 33.58 -12.46 35.65
CA ASN A 239 34.62 -12.84 36.58
C ASN A 239 35.14 -14.25 36.30
N ASP A 240 34.30 -15.21 35.95
CA ASP A 240 34.73 -16.56 35.56
C ASP A 240 35.63 -16.49 34.33
N LEU A 241 35.27 -15.66 33.35
CA LEU A 241 36.08 -15.42 32.16
C LEU A 241 37.44 -14.81 32.54
N ALA A 242 37.48 -13.87 33.48
CA ALA A 242 38.72 -13.26 33.97
C ALA A 242 39.68 -14.27 34.63
N GLN A 243 39.16 -15.34 35.22
CA GLN A 243 39.97 -16.41 35.84
C GLN A 243 40.57 -17.39 34.82
N THR A 244 40.24 -17.29 33.54
CA THR A 244 40.73 -18.17 32.46
C THR A 244 42.25 -18.08 32.35
N LEU A 245 42.92 -19.24 32.25
CA LEU A 245 44.38 -19.32 32.09
C LEU A 245 44.74 -18.90 30.65
N VAL A 246 45.68 -17.95 30.51
CA VAL A 246 46.24 -17.54 29.21
C VAL A 246 47.59 -18.16 28.97
N SER A 247 48.44 -18.20 30.04
CA SER A 247 49.80 -18.71 29.94
C SER A 247 50.29 -19.17 31.33
N PHE A 248 51.31 -20.01 31.35
CA PHE A 248 51.96 -20.44 32.55
C PHE A 248 53.47 -20.12 32.47
N LYS A 249 53.92 -19.15 33.23
CA LYS A 249 55.31 -18.67 33.19
C LYS A 249 55.96 -18.74 34.58
N ASN A 250 57.16 -19.20 34.64
CA ASN A 250 57.93 -19.32 35.89
C ASN A 250 57.14 -19.97 37.03
N ASN A 251 56.37 -20.98 36.72
CA ASN A 251 55.49 -21.68 37.65
C ASN A 251 54.34 -20.85 38.25
N VAL A 252 53.98 -19.70 37.57
CA VAL A 252 52.87 -18.83 37.94
C VAL A 252 51.85 -18.81 36.81
N PRO A 253 50.56 -19.09 37.06
CA PRO A 253 49.50 -18.96 36.07
C PRO A 253 49.21 -17.48 35.81
N ILE A 254 49.20 -17.09 34.54
CA ILE A 254 48.78 -15.77 34.08
C ILE A 254 47.35 -15.91 33.58
N ARG A 255 46.40 -15.22 34.21
CA ARG A 255 44.99 -15.27 33.89
C ARG A 255 44.59 -14.10 32.96
N LEU A 256 43.46 -14.22 32.30
CA LEU A 256 42.90 -13.14 31.47
C LEU A 256 42.77 -11.82 32.27
N GLY A 257 42.24 -11.87 33.50
CA GLY A 257 42.04 -10.70 34.33
C GLY A 257 43.35 -10.01 34.75
N ASP A 258 44.50 -10.72 34.74
CA ASP A 258 45.82 -10.14 35.08
C ASP A 258 46.32 -9.21 33.97
N VAL A 259 45.99 -9.53 32.68
CA VAL A 259 46.54 -8.87 31.49
C VAL A 259 45.49 -8.08 30.70
N THR A 260 44.23 -8.30 30.97
CA THR A 260 43.08 -7.61 30.31
C THR A 260 42.07 -7.12 31.34
N ARG A 261 41.09 -6.36 30.89
CA ARG A 261 39.93 -5.99 31.69
C ARG A 261 38.69 -6.68 31.14
N VAL A 262 38.11 -7.59 31.88
CA VAL A 262 36.89 -8.30 31.46
C VAL A 262 35.70 -7.55 32.03
N VAL A 263 34.80 -7.14 31.15
CA VAL A 263 33.61 -6.35 31.50
C VAL A 263 32.40 -6.84 30.77
N GLU A 264 31.24 -6.56 31.35
CA GLU A 264 29.96 -6.66 30.64
C GLU A 264 29.68 -5.33 29.95
N SER A 265 29.44 -5.35 28.67
CA SER A 265 29.19 -4.18 27.82
C SER A 265 28.44 -4.55 26.55
N HIS A 266 28.41 -3.67 25.58
CA HIS A 266 27.77 -3.89 24.28
C HIS A 266 28.69 -3.44 23.13
N PRO A 267 28.52 -3.92 21.90
CA PRO A 267 29.24 -3.40 20.73
C PRO A 267 28.84 -1.94 20.46
N PRO A 268 29.64 -1.19 19.66
CA PRO A 268 29.24 0.13 19.21
C PRO A 268 27.86 0.07 18.55
N PRO A 269 26.91 0.93 18.97
CA PRO A 269 25.55 0.89 18.45
C PRO A 269 25.49 1.31 16.97
N ILE A 270 24.72 0.59 16.17
CA ILE A 270 24.47 0.90 14.76
C ILE A 270 23.19 1.73 14.56
N GLY A 271 22.37 1.80 15.58
CA GLY A 271 21.15 2.60 15.62
C GLY A 271 20.72 2.93 17.04
N ASP A 272 19.71 3.81 17.14
CA ASP A 272 19.14 4.22 18.42
C ASP A 272 17.63 4.43 18.32
N ALA A 273 16.94 4.61 19.45
CA ALA A 273 15.53 4.92 19.51
C ALA A 273 15.21 5.89 20.65
N ILE A 274 14.25 6.79 20.37
CA ILE A 274 13.70 7.73 21.36
C ILE A 274 12.20 7.48 21.44
N ILE A 275 11.73 7.27 22.66
CA ILE A 275 10.34 6.99 22.98
C ILE A 275 9.84 8.04 23.95
N ASN A 276 8.84 8.79 23.56
CA ASN A 276 8.16 9.79 24.40
C ASN A 276 9.11 10.77 25.12
N GLY A 277 10.19 11.20 24.44
CA GLY A 277 11.16 12.15 24.95
C GLY A 277 12.28 11.54 25.80
N ALA A 278 12.43 10.22 25.83
CA ALA A 278 13.49 9.49 26.50
C ALA A 278 14.13 8.41 25.61
N PRO A 279 15.40 8.06 25.82
CA PRO A 279 16.00 6.91 25.16
C PRO A 279 15.28 5.62 25.53
N GLY A 280 14.92 4.80 24.53
CA GLY A 280 14.21 3.55 24.71
C GLY A 280 14.53 2.52 23.62
N LEU A 281 13.64 1.54 23.44
CA LEU A 281 13.64 0.62 22.31
C LEU A 281 12.38 0.83 21.48
N LEU A 282 12.51 0.80 20.16
CA LEU A 282 11.38 0.79 19.26
C LEU A 282 11.31 -0.59 18.56
N LEU A 283 10.23 -1.33 18.83
CA LEU A 283 9.96 -2.59 18.18
C LEU A 283 9.02 -2.33 17.01
N ILE A 284 9.42 -2.73 15.81
CA ILE A 284 8.59 -2.64 14.61
C ILE A 284 8.11 -4.05 14.27
N VAL A 285 6.81 -4.26 14.40
CA VAL A 285 6.14 -5.50 14.00
C VAL A 285 5.79 -5.42 12.52
N GLU A 286 6.41 -6.28 11.75
CA GLU A 286 6.23 -6.36 10.31
C GLU A 286 5.32 -7.54 9.95
N LYS A 287 4.36 -7.31 9.02
CA LYS A 287 3.42 -8.35 8.58
C LYS A 287 3.80 -8.98 7.24
N GLN A 288 3.39 -10.22 7.08
CA GLN A 288 3.50 -10.96 5.82
C GLN A 288 2.48 -10.43 4.77
N PRO A 289 2.70 -10.66 3.45
CA PRO A 289 1.76 -10.23 2.41
C PRO A 289 0.33 -10.76 2.57
N TRP A 290 0.19 -11.95 3.15
CA TRP A 290 -1.12 -12.57 3.47
C TRP A 290 -1.60 -12.28 4.90
N GLY A 291 -0.85 -11.50 5.67
CA GLY A 291 -1.22 -11.08 7.03
C GLY A 291 -2.22 -9.94 7.02
N ASN A 292 -3.29 -10.06 7.79
CA ASN A 292 -4.27 -9.00 7.98
C ASN A 292 -3.81 -8.02 9.05
N THR A 293 -3.80 -6.71 8.76
CA THR A 293 -3.30 -5.67 9.67
C THR A 293 -4.07 -5.62 10.99
N LEU A 294 -5.39 -5.66 10.91
CA LEU A 294 -6.26 -5.55 12.09
C LEU A 294 -6.13 -6.78 13.00
N ASP A 295 -6.16 -7.98 12.41
CA ASP A 295 -6.02 -9.25 13.15
C ASP A 295 -4.63 -9.37 13.81
N VAL A 296 -3.57 -9.05 13.08
CA VAL A 296 -2.20 -9.05 13.61
C VAL A 296 -2.08 -8.04 14.75
N THR A 297 -2.59 -6.81 14.58
CA THR A 297 -2.55 -5.78 15.63
C THR A 297 -3.26 -6.24 16.90
N GLN A 298 -4.49 -6.74 16.78
CA GLN A 298 -5.27 -7.22 17.94
C GLN A 298 -4.57 -8.37 18.68
N LYS A 299 -4.00 -9.32 17.94
CA LYS A 299 -3.25 -10.45 18.53
C LYS A 299 -1.96 -9.99 19.22
N VAL A 300 -1.24 -9.03 18.62
CA VAL A 300 -0.05 -8.43 19.22
C VAL A 300 -0.40 -7.72 20.53
N GLU A 301 -1.43 -6.86 20.51
CA GLU A 301 -1.92 -6.17 21.70
C GLU A 301 -2.35 -7.14 22.80
N ALA A 302 -3.08 -8.20 22.47
CA ALA A 302 -3.49 -9.23 23.42
C ALA A 302 -2.28 -9.99 24.04
N VAL A 303 -1.24 -10.27 23.25
CA VAL A 303 -0.01 -10.89 23.77
C VAL A 303 0.72 -9.91 24.70
N LEU A 304 0.87 -8.63 24.33
CA LEU A 304 1.49 -7.62 25.18
C LEU A 304 0.72 -7.45 26.50
N ASP A 305 -0.61 -7.38 26.45
CA ASP A 305 -1.44 -7.25 27.66
C ASP A 305 -1.30 -8.47 28.56
N SER A 306 -1.17 -9.66 28.00
CA SER A 306 -0.91 -10.89 28.79
C SER A 306 0.45 -10.87 29.50
N MET A 307 1.43 -10.12 28.95
CA MET A 307 2.78 -10.01 29.49
C MET A 307 2.93 -8.88 30.52
N ARG A 308 2.10 -7.82 30.45
CA ARG A 308 2.17 -6.62 31.31
C ARG A 308 2.29 -6.92 32.82
N PRO A 309 1.57 -7.90 33.39
CA PRO A 309 1.68 -8.22 34.82
C PRO A 309 3.07 -8.67 35.24
N GLY A 310 3.86 -9.24 34.32
CA GLY A 310 5.25 -9.66 34.57
C GLY A 310 6.31 -8.63 34.18
N LEU A 311 5.90 -7.45 33.68
CA LEU A 311 6.76 -6.39 33.16
C LEU A 311 6.51 -5.04 33.86
N THR A 312 6.38 -5.06 35.18
CA THR A 312 5.99 -3.89 35.99
C THR A 312 6.98 -2.73 35.95
N GLU A 313 8.26 -3.00 35.64
CA GLU A 313 9.31 -1.98 35.52
C GLU A 313 9.48 -1.42 34.13
N VAL A 314 8.64 -1.87 33.19
CA VAL A 314 8.73 -1.51 31.77
C VAL A 314 7.45 -0.80 31.33
N GLU A 315 7.60 0.37 30.75
CA GLU A 315 6.53 1.08 30.07
C GLU A 315 6.46 0.61 28.61
N ILE A 316 5.30 0.09 28.21
CA ILE A 316 5.04 -0.40 26.85
C ILE A 316 3.96 0.46 26.21
N ASP A 317 4.33 1.22 25.18
CA ASP A 317 3.44 2.04 24.38
C ASP A 317 3.26 1.41 22.99
N SER A 318 2.11 0.76 22.75
CA SER A 318 1.74 0.15 21.47
C SER A 318 1.02 1.13 20.53
N THR A 319 0.98 2.41 20.88
CA THR A 319 0.25 3.44 20.14
C THR A 319 1.15 4.44 19.42
N ILE A 320 2.46 4.20 19.37
CA ILE A 320 3.43 5.03 18.63
C ILE A 320 3.06 5.13 17.15
N PHE A 321 2.71 3.98 16.56
CA PHE A 321 2.14 3.89 15.21
C PHE A 321 1.23 2.67 15.16
N ARG A 322 -0.06 2.92 14.90
CA ARG A 322 -1.11 1.90 14.88
C ARG A 322 -2.02 2.09 13.66
N PRO A 323 -1.62 1.58 12.48
CA PRO A 323 -2.43 1.69 11.25
C PRO A 323 -3.86 1.14 11.42
N ALA A 324 -4.04 0.16 12.30
CA ALA A 324 -5.37 -0.35 12.65
C ALA A 324 -6.35 0.77 13.07
N THR A 325 -5.88 1.85 13.68
CA THR A 325 -6.73 3.01 14.03
C THR A 325 -7.35 3.67 12.80
N PHE A 326 -6.54 3.87 11.74
CA PHE A 326 -7.04 4.41 10.47
C PHE A 326 -8.01 3.43 9.79
N ILE A 327 -7.71 2.11 9.86
CA ILE A 327 -8.58 1.05 9.33
C ILE A 327 -9.93 1.08 10.02
N GLU A 328 -9.94 1.07 11.35
CA GLU A 328 -11.15 1.10 12.19
C GLU A 328 -12.00 2.34 11.88
N MET A 329 -11.39 3.53 11.85
CA MET A 329 -12.09 4.78 11.51
C MET A 329 -12.63 4.77 10.07
N SER A 330 -11.86 4.27 9.11
CA SER A 330 -12.28 4.21 7.70
C SER A 330 -13.48 3.29 7.51
N LEU A 331 -13.43 2.11 8.13
CA LEU A 331 -14.55 1.15 8.09
C LEU A 331 -15.80 1.71 8.78
N GLU A 332 -15.64 2.36 9.92
CA GLU A 332 -16.77 2.97 10.64
C GLU A 332 -17.43 4.08 9.81
N ASN A 333 -16.63 5.00 9.24
CA ASN A 333 -17.12 6.07 8.38
C ASN A 333 -17.88 5.50 7.17
N LEU A 334 -17.31 4.48 6.52
CA LEU A 334 -17.90 3.87 5.33
C LEU A 334 -19.18 3.08 5.68
N GLN A 335 -19.20 2.36 6.82
CA GLN A 335 -20.41 1.70 7.32
C GLN A 335 -21.52 2.70 7.62
N GLN A 336 -21.21 3.82 8.25
CA GLN A 336 -22.19 4.89 8.52
C GLN A 336 -22.74 5.47 7.22
N ALA A 337 -21.87 5.71 6.21
CA ALA A 337 -22.31 6.19 4.91
C ALA A 337 -23.20 5.18 4.18
N MET A 338 -22.85 3.89 4.23
CA MET A 338 -23.67 2.79 3.67
C MET A 338 -25.03 2.66 4.37
N LEU A 339 -25.07 2.72 5.68
CA LEU A 339 -26.32 2.64 6.45
C LEU A 339 -27.22 3.82 6.11
N LEU A 340 -26.69 5.05 6.14
CA LEU A 340 -27.45 6.24 5.79
C LEU A 340 -27.93 6.21 4.35
N GLY A 341 -27.07 5.83 3.41
CA GLY A 341 -27.41 5.64 2.00
C GLY A 341 -28.52 4.60 1.81
N SER A 342 -28.45 3.45 2.51
CA SER A 342 -29.47 2.42 2.49
C SER A 342 -30.82 2.93 3.00
N VAL A 343 -30.83 3.70 4.09
CA VAL A 343 -32.04 4.32 4.63
C VAL A 343 -32.64 5.30 3.62
N LEU A 344 -31.83 6.12 2.96
CA LEU A 344 -32.30 7.05 1.92
C LEU A 344 -32.87 6.31 0.72
N VAL A 345 -32.24 5.21 0.30
CA VAL A 345 -32.76 4.34 -0.78
C VAL A 345 -34.12 3.75 -0.39
N ILE A 346 -34.26 3.23 0.84
CA ILE A 346 -35.56 2.71 1.33
C ILE A 346 -36.63 3.81 1.30
N LEU A 347 -36.29 5.02 1.71
CA LEU A 347 -37.19 6.17 1.68
C LEU A 347 -37.67 6.47 0.26
N VAL A 348 -36.77 6.46 -0.72
CA VAL A 348 -37.13 6.64 -2.15
C VAL A 348 -38.09 5.53 -2.59
N LEU A 349 -37.74 4.27 -2.33
CA LEU A 349 -38.58 3.13 -2.70
C LEU A 349 -40.00 3.24 -2.14
N VAL A 350 -40.12 3.52 -0.84
CA VAL A 350 -41.43 3.67 -0.20
C VAL A 350 -42.21 4.86 -0.77
N THR A 351 -41.54 5.98 -1.06
CA THR A 351 -42.20 7.19 -1.59
C THR A 351 -42.70 7.03 -3.02
N PHE A 352 -41.95 6.35 -3.88
CA PHE A 352 -42.29 6.17 -5.30
C PHE A 352 -43.19 4.96 -5.53
N LEU A 353 -42.94 3.81 -4.89
CA LEU A 353 -43.73 2.61 -5.07
C LEU A 353 -45.07 2.66 -4.34
N PHE A 354 -45.14 3.33 -3.20
CA PHE A 354 -46.36 3.53 -2.37
C PHE A 354 -47.14 2.24 -2.09
N GLU A 355 -46.46 1.08 -2.19
CA GLU A 355 -46.98 -0.27 -1.95
C GLU A 355 -45.96 -1.08 -1.17
N TRP A 356 -46.25 -1.50 0.06
CA TRP A 356 -45.30 -2.17 0.93
C TRP A 356 -44.83 -3.51 0.38
N ARG A 357 -45.64 -4.25 -0.40
CA ARG A 357 -45.26 -5.56 -0.95
C ARG A 357 -44.20 -5.42 -2.04
N THR A 358 -44.36 -4.44 -2.93
CA THR A 358 -43.36 -4.13 -3.96
C THR A 358 -42.08 -3.62 -3.31
N ALA A 359 -42.18 -2.78 -2.27
CA ALA A 359 -41.04 -2.30 -1.53
C ALA A 359 -40.27 -3.43 -0.82
N VAL A 360 -40.96 -4.39 -0.19
CA VAL A 360 -40.34 -5.56 0.45
C VAL A 360 -39.61 -6.44 -0.56
N ILE A 361 -40.20 -6.69 -1.76
CA ILE A 361 -39.50 -7.48 -2.81
C ILE A 361 -38.20 -6.79 -3.18
N SER A 362 -38.23 -5.49 -3.49
CA SER A 362 -37.03 -4.72 -3.86
C SER A 362 -36.02 -4.63 -2.70
N LEU A 363 -36.51 -4.50 -1.46
CA LEU A 363 -35.66 -4.44 -0.25
C LEU A 363 -34.93 -5.76 0.02
N VAL A 364 -35.53 -6.91 -0.25
CA VAL A 364 -34.90 -8.23 -0.05
C VAL A 364 -33.85 -8.51 -1.11
N THR A 365 -34.04 -8.03 -2.35
CA THR A 365 -33.09 -8.29 -3.45
C THR A 365 -31.75 -7.60 -3.26
N ILE A 366 -31.72 -6.44 -2.57
CA ILE A 366 -30.51 -5.65 -2.32
C ILE A 366 -29.50 -6.47 -1.46
N PRO A 367 -29.80 -6.82 -0.19
CA PRO A 367 -28.86 -7.54 0.64
C PRO A 367 -28.52 -8.91 0.05
N LEU A 368 -29.45 -9.55 -0.63
CA LEU A 368 -29.22 -10.84 -1.27
C LEU A 368 -28.15 -10.76 -2.37
N SER A 369 -28.20 -9.73 -3.20
CA SER A 369 -27.20 -9.53 -4.26
C SER A 369 -25.83 -9.17 -3.69
N LEU A 370 -25.77 -8.31 -2.66
CA LEU A 370 -24.53 -7.95 -1.99
C LEU A 370 -23.91 -9.15 -1.28
N MET A 371 -24.72 -9.96 -0.57
CA MET A 371 -24.23 -11.17 0.10
C MET A 371 -23.74 -12.21 -0.91
N ALA A 372 -24.42 -12.37 -2.05
CA ALA A 372 -23.95 -13.25 -3.11
C ALA A 372 -22.58 -12.83 -3.64
N ALA A 373 -22.37 -11.53 -3.88
CA ALA A 373 -21.07 -11.00 -4.28
C ALA A 373 -19.98 -11.22 -3.21
N ALA A 374 -20.30 -10.95 -1.95
CA ALA A 374 -19.39 -11.15 -0.84
C ALA A 374 -18.96 -12.63 -0.67
N VAL A 375 -19.88 -13.55 -0.83
CA VAL A 375 -19.60 -15.01 -0.80
C VAL A 375 -18.65 -15.41 -1.93
N VAL A 376 -18.85 -14.91 -3.15
CA VAL A 376 -17.96 -15.21 -4.29
C VAL A 376 -16.56 -14.63 -4.03
N LEU A 377 -16.45 -13.41 -3.53
CA LEU A 377 -15.18 -12.78 -3.17
C LEU A 377 -14.43 -13.59 -2.11
N HIS A 378 -15.14 -14.06 -1.09
CA HIS A 378 -14.55 -14.91 -0.04
C HIS A 378 -13.98 -16.22 -0.60
N PHE A 379 -14.70 -16.91 -1.49
CA PHE A 379 -14.21 -18.12 -2.12
C PHE A 379 -13.00 -17.91 -3.04
N GLN A 380 -12.82 -16.70 -3.55
CA GLN A 380 -11.61 -16.34 -4.29
C GLN A 380 -10.41 -15.98 -3.38
N GLY A 381 -10.57 -16.04 -2.06
CA GLY A 381 -9.54 -15.67 -1.10
C GLY A 381 -9.33 -14.15 -0.98
N GLY A 382 -10.28 -13.35 -1.47
CA GLY A 382 -10.21 -11.89 -1.39
C GLY A 382 -10.41 -11.36 0.04
N THR A 383 -9.72 -10.28 0.38
CA THR A 383 -9.97 -9.49 1.59
C THR A 383 -11.06 -8.45 1.32
N ILE A 384 -11.88 -8.15 2.33
CA ILE A 384 -12.80 -7.01 2.26
C ILE A 384 -12.01 -5.77 2.64
N ASN A 385 -11.81 -4.88 1.67
CA ASN A 385 -11.12 -3.61 1.86
C ASN A 385 -12.00 -2.43 1.42
N SER A 386 -11.53 -1.20 1.64
CA SER A 386 -12.28 0.01 1.25
C SER A 386 -12.67 0.00 -0.22
N MET A 387 -11.82 -0.50 -1.12
CA MET A 387 -12.09 -0.59 -2.55
C MET A 387 -13.24 -1.56 -2.86
N VAL A 388 -13.26 -2.73 -2.22
CA VAL A 388 -14.35 -3.72 -2.35
C VAL A 388 -15.66 -3.10 -1.85
N LEU A 389 -15.63 -2.45 -0.68
CA LEU A 389 -16.82 -1.79 -0.11
C LEU A 389 -17.30 -0.64 -1.01
N ALA A 390 -16.39 0.17 -1.55
CA ALA A 390 -16.73 1.22 -2.51
C ALA A 390 -17.47 0.67 -3.75
N GLY A 391 -16.96 -0.43 -4.32
CA GLY A 391 -17.62 -1.10 -5.43
C GLY A 391 -19.03 -1.61 -5.09
N LEU A 392 -19.22 -2.16 -3.89
CA LEU A 392 -20.54 -2.59 -3.39
C LEU A 392 -21.48 -1.40 -3.15
N VAL A 393 -20.98 -0.26 -2.64
CA VAL A 393 -21.78 0.97 -2.45
C VAL A 393 -22.26 1.52 -3.79
N ILE A 394 -21.39 1.58 -4.79
CA ILE A 394 -21.77 2.03 -6.13
C ILE A 394 -22.81 1.09 -6.73
N ALA A 395 -22.62 -0.23 -6.58
CA ALA A 395 -23.54 -1.23 -7.08
C ALA A 395 -24.93 -1.15 -6.43
N LEU A 396 -25.02 -0.65 -5.17
CA LEU A 396 -26.29 -0.58 -4.42
C LEU A 396 -27.36 0.21 -5.18
N GLY A 397 -27.00 1.33 -5.84
CA GLY A 397 -27.91 2.11 -6.65
C GLY A 397 -28.44 1.35 -7.88
N GLU A 398 -27.57 0.56 -8.51
CA GLU A 398 -27.89 -0.21 -9.71
C GLU A 398 -28.71 -1.49 -9.42
N ILE A 399 -28.36 -2.17 -8.31
CA ILE A 399 -29.07 -3.39 -7.86
C ILE A 399 -30.55 -3.13 -7.64
N VAL A 400 -30.88 -1.97 -7.10
CA VAL A 400 -32.25 -1.56 -6.82
C VAL A 400 -33.07 -1.47 -8.11
N ASP A 401 -32.46 -0.99 -9.18
CA ASP A 401 -33.15 -0.75 -10.47
C ASP A 401 -33.60 -2.05 -11.12
N ASP A 402 -32.79 -3.10 -11.13
CA ASP A 402 -33.14 -4.41 -11.72
C ASP A 402 -34.40 -5.00 -11.07
N ALA A 403 -34.52 -4.88 -9.76
CA ALA A 403 -35.68 -5.36 -9.01
C ALA A 403 -36.93 -4.50 -9.25
N ILE A 404 -36.76 -3.19 -9.34
CA ILE A 404 -37.87 -2.24 -9.54
C ILE A 404 -38.55 -2.44 -10.90
N ILE A 405 -37.76 -2.53 -11.95
CA ILE A 405 -38.27 -2.64 -13.32
C ILE A 405 -39.13 -3.89 -13.49
N ASP A 406 -38.68 -5.02 -12.96
CA ASP A 406 -39.41 -6.29 -13.06
C ASP A 406 -40.69 -6.25 -12.18
N VAL A 407 -40.59 -5.81 -10.93
CA VAL A 407 -41.73 -5.72 -10.01
C VAL A 407 -42.81 -4.74 -10.50
N GLU A 408 -42.41 -3.59 -11.05
CA GLU A 408 -43.34 -2.60 -11.57
C GLU A 408 -44.08 -3.13 -12.81
N ASN A 409 -43.37 -3.80 -13.75
CA ASN A 409 -43.97 -4.40 -14.93
C ASN A 409 -44.93 -5.53 -14.55
N ILE A 410 -44.52 -6.42 -13.60
CA ILE A 410 -45.39 -7.47 -13.10
C ILE A 410 -46.68 -6.88 -12.48
N MET A 411 -46.53 -5.84 -11.64
CA MET A 411 -47.68 -5.20 -11.01
C MET A 411 -48.61 -4.55 -12.04
N ARG A 412 -48.07 -3.85 -13.06
CA ARG A 412 -48.83 -3.28 -14.17
C ARG A 412 -49.62 -4.35 -14.92
N ARG A 413 -48.97 -5.45 -15.28
CA ARG A 413 -49.64 -6.57 -16.02
C ARG A 413 -50.66 -7.29 -15.17
N LEU A 414 -50.42 -7.48 -13.88
CA LEU A 414 -51.43 -8.05 -12.99
C LEU A 414 -52.66 -7.16 -12.82
N ARG A 415 -52.48 -5.84 -12.79
CA ARG A 415 -53.60 -4.88 -12.79
C ARG A 415 -54.41 -4.95 -14.07
N LEU A 416 -53.78 -4.94 -15.24
CA LEU A 416 -54.45 -5.06 -16.54
C LEU A 416 -55.19 -6.39 -16.66
N ASN A 417 -54.58 -7.51 -16.23
CA ASN A 417 -55.22 -8.81 -16.26
C ASN A 417 -56.49 -8.90 -15.45
N ARG A 418 -56.53 -8.24 -14.26
CA ARG A 418 -57.74 -8.22 -13.43
C ARG A 418 -58.88 -7.35 -14.00
N GLN A 419 -58.58 -6.47 -14.95
CA GLN A 419 -59.57 -5.67 -15.68
C GLN A 419 -60.03 -6.36 -16.96
N SER A 420 -59.36 -7.46 -17.38
CA SER A 420 -59.71 -8.20 -18.58
C SER A 420 -60.99 -9.06 -18.35
N PRO A 421 -61.83 -9.22 -19.39
CA PRO A 421 -63.01 -10.08 -19.32
C PRO A 421 -62.67 -11.57 -19.10
N THR A 422 -61.44 -12.00 -19.50
CA THR A 422 -60.91 -13.36 -19.36
C THR A 422 -59.58 -13.32 -18.69
N PRO A 423 -59.53 -13.30 -17.29
CA PRO A 423 -58.27 -13.20 -16.57
C PRO A 423 -57.45 -14.50 -16.71
N SER A 424 -56.19 -14.37 -17.11
CA SER A 424 -55.20 -15.45 -17.15
C SER A 424 -54.67 -15.75 -15.75
N SER A 425 -54.06 -16.93 -15.59
CA SER A 425 -53.46 -17.30 -14.27
C SER A 425 -52.34 -16.36 -13.87
N ALA A 426 -52.21 -16.11 -12.57
CA ALA A 426 -51.15 -15.23 -12.04
C ALA A 426 -49.74 -15.73 -12.45
N PHE A 427 -49.53 -17.03 -12.55
CA PHE A 427 -48.28 -17.64 -13.03
C PHE A 427 -47.95 -17.23 -14.47
N GLN A 428 -48.94 -17.30 -15.37
CA GLN A 428 -48.72 -16.91 -16.76
C GLN A 428 -48.44 -15.42 -16.92
N ILE A 429 -49.12 -14.59 -16.13
CA ILE A 429 -48.94 -13.12 -16.20
C ILE A 429 -47.57 -12.74 -15.66
N VAL A 430 -47.14 -13.30 -14.50
CA VAL A 430 -45.80 -13.03 -13.95
C VAL A 430 -44.72 -13.50 -14.92
N LEU A 431 -44.88 -14.70 -15.51
CA LEU A 431 -43.92 -15.20 -16.50
C LEU A 431 -43.83 -14.29 -17.73
N GLN A 432 -44.95 -13.88 -18.31
CA GLN A 432 -44.98 -13.00 -19.48
C GLN A 432 -44.41 -11.62 -19.16
N ALA A 433 -44.78 -11.04 -18.01
CA ALA A 433 -44.26 -9.74 -17.56
C ALA A 433 -42.77 -9.74 -17.37
N SER A 434 -42.23 -10.77 -16.73
CA SER A 434 -40.78 -10.91 -16.52
C SER A 434 -40.03 -11.16 -17.82
N LEU A 435 -40.62 -11.90 -18.80
CA LEU A 435 -40.01 -12.10 -20.12
C LEU A 435 -40.00 -10.85 -20.98
N GLU A 436 -40.94 -9.93 -20.76
CA GLU A 436 -41.11 -8.70 -21.53
C GLU A 436 -39.96 -7.71 -21.35
N VAL A 437 -39.51 -7.49 -20.10
CA VAL A 437 -38.45 -6.52 -19.77
C VAL A 437 -37.05 -7.11 -19.85
N ARG A 438 -36.97 -8.41 -20.05
CA ARG A 438 -35.79 -9.19 -19.84
C ARG A 438 -34.60 -8.88 -20.75
N SER A 439 -34.84 -8.77 -22.07
CA SER A 439 -33.77 -8.49 -23.03
C SER A 439 -33.05 -7.19 -22.64
N ALA A 440 -33.82 -6.13 -22.43
CA ALA A 440 -33.29 -4.82 -22.10
C ALA A 440 -32.48 -4.84 -20.78
N VAL A 441 -32.94 -5.55 -19.73
CA VAL A 441 -32.20 -5.65 -18.44
C VAL A 441 -30.90 -6.41 -18.62
N VAL A 442 -30.90 -7.57 -19.31
CA VAL A 442 -29.68 -8.37 -19.52
C VAL A 442 -28.63 -7.60 -20.34
N PHE A 443 -29.05 -6.99 -21.49
CA PHE A 443 -28.10 -6.20 -22.28
C PHE A 443 -27.58 -5.00 -21.53
N ALA A 444 -28.42 -4.32 -20.75
CA ALA A 444 -28.00 -3.21 -19.91
C ALA A 444 -26.99 -3.63 -18.87
N SER A 445 -27.22 -4.73 -18.13
CA SER A 445 -26.29 -5.24 -17.14
C SER A 445 -24.94 -5.70 -17.75
N LEU A 446 -24.98 -6.35 -18.93
CA LEU A 446 -23.79 -6.73 -19.69
C LEU A 446 -22.99 -5.51 -20.16
N ILE A 447 -23.65 -4.44 -20.58
CA ILE A 447 -23.00 -3.18 -20.99
C ILE A 447 -22.33 -2.53 -19.78
N VAL A 448 -23.01 -2.49 -18.64
CA VAL A 448 -22.42 -1.98 -17.38
C VAL A 448 -21.17 -2.77 -17.00
N CYS A 449 -21.20 -4.11 -17.10
CA CYS A 449 -20.02 -4.94 -16.88
C CYS A 449 -18.89 -4.65 -17.89
N LEU A 450 -19.25 -4.46 -19.17
CA LEU A 450 -18.28 -4.17 -20.23
C LEU A 450 -17.61 -2.79 -20.07
N VAL A 451 -18.34 -1.81 -19.55
CA VAL A 451 -17.79 -0.48 -19.24
C VAL A 451 -16.68 -0.56 -18.19
N PHE A 452 -16.76 -1.49 -17.22
CA PHE A 452 -15.72 -1.72 -16.22
C PHE A 452 -14.55 -2.58 -16.71
N LEU A 453 -14.64 -3.18 -17.91
CA LEU A 453 -13.57 -4.01 -18.46
C LEU A 453 -12.19 -3.32 -18.48
N PRO A 454 -12.05 -2.03 -18.86
CA PRO A 454 -10.78 -1.34 -18.82
C PRO A 454 -10.12 -1.34 -17.45
N VAL A 455 -10.90 -1.23 -16.38
CA VAL A 455 -10.39 -1.17 -15.00
C VAL A 455 -9.75 -2.50 -14.58
N PHE A 456 -10.23 -3.64 -15.10
CA PHE A 456 -9.62 -4.95 -14.82
C PHE A 456 -8.20 -5.11 -15.39
N PHE A 457 -7.88 -4.41 -16.45
CA PHE A 457 -6.62 -4.50 -17.17
C PHE A 457 -5.66 -3.35 -16.86
N LEU A 458 -5.98 -2.50 -15.89
CA LEU A 458 -5.05 -1.49 -15.41
C LEU A 458 -3.80 -2.18 -14.83
N PRO A 459 -2.58 -1.70 -15.18
CA PRO A 459 -1.35 -2.28 -14.69
C PRO A 459 -0.95 -1.70 -13.33
N GLY A 460 -0.01 -2.39 -12.69
CA GLY A 460 0.72 -1.90 -11.53
C GLY A 460 -0.18 -1.41 -10.40
N LEU A 461 0.23 -0.33 -9.77
CA LEU A 461 -0.45 0.24 -8.60
C LEU A 461 -1.93 0.57 -8.87
N SER A 462 -2.24 1.19 -10.01
CA SER A 462 -3.63 1.51 -10.37
C SER A 462 -4.51 0.26 -10.46
N GLY A 463 -3.98 -0.80 -11.07
CA GLY A 463 -4.68 -2.09 -11.15
C GLY A 463 -4.90 -2.71 -9.78
N ALA A 464 -3.88 -2.71 -8.93
CA ALA A 464 -3.97 -3.27 -7.58
C ALA A 464 -5.07 -2.58 -6.74
N PHE A 465 -5.23 -1.26 -6.86
CA PHE A 465 -6.27 -0.52 -6.15
C PHE A 465 -7.67 -0.69 -6.77
N PHE A 466 -7.81 -0.54 -8.08
CA PHE A 466 -9.14 -0.44 -8.70
C PHE A 466 -9.72 -1.77 -9.20
N ARG A 467 -8.90 -2.82 -9.39
CA ARG A 467 -9.38 -4.16 -9.77
C ARG A 467 -10.32 -4.77 -8.72
N PRO A 468 -10.05 -4.71 -7.39
CA PRO A 468 -11.00 -5.17 -6.37
C PRO A 468 -12.33 -4.42 -6.38
N LEU A 469 -12.31 -3.10 -6.61
CA LEU A 469 -13.49 -2.27 -6.76
C LEU A 469 -14.33 -2.73 -7.97
N ALA A 470 -13.69 -2.85 -9.15
CA ALA A 470 -14.35 -3.30 -10.36
C ALA A 470 -14.92 -4.72 -10.21
N LEU A 471 -14.17 -5.63 -9.58
CA LEU A 471 -14.61 -7.01 -9.35
C LEU A 471 -15.83 -7.07 -8.45
N SER A 472 -15.82 -6.40 -7.30
CA SER A 472 -16.94 -6.36 -6.38
C SER A 472 -18.18 -5.75 -7.00
N TYR A 473 -18.02 -4.66 -7.76
CA TYR A 473 -19.11 -4.03 -8.51
C TYR A 473 -19.72 -4.98 -9.56
N VAL A 474 -18.88 -5.58 -10.42
CA VAL A 474 -19.35 -6.50 -11.46
C VAL A 474 -20.02 -7.74 -10.86
N LEU A 475 -19.44 -8.31 -9.80
CA LEU A 475 -20.06 -9.45 -9.11
C LEU A 475 -21.42 -9.08 -8.51
N ALA A 476 -21.53 -7.89 -7.91
CA ALA A 476 -22.79 -7.41 -7.36
C ALA A 476 -23.87 -7.21 -8.42
N ILE A 477 -23.52 -6.64 -9.59
CA ILE A 477 -24.44 -6.48 -10.73
C ILE A 477 -24.85 -7.84 -11.32
N MET A 478 -23.89 -8.77 -11.50
CA MET A 478 -24.20 -10.10 -12.00
C MET A 478 -25.07 -10.90 -11.02
N ALA A 479 -24.81 -10.77 -9.71
CA ALA A 479 -25.65 -11.34 -8.67
C ALA A 479 -27.06 -10.72 -8.69
N SER A 480 -27.17 -9.39 -8.86
CA SER A 480 -28.45 -8.69 -9.01
C SER A 480 -29.24 -9.22 -10.19
N LEU A 481 -28.59 -9.38 -11.33
CA LEU A 481 -29.21 -9.96 -12.53
C LEU A 481 -29.74 -11.36 -12.25
N LEU A 482 -28.99 -12.24 -11.57
CA LEU A 482 -29.43 -13.59 -11.21
C LEU A 482 -30.60 -13.55 -10.23
N VAL A 483 -30.57 -12.68 -9.24
CA VAL A 483 -31.66 -12.49 -8.26
C VAL A 483 -32.92 -11.97 -8.96
N ALA A 484 -32.80 -11.00 -9.86
CA ALA A 484 -33.88 -10.48 -10.66
C ALA A 484 -34.52 -11.55 -11.59
N LEU A 485 -33.72 -12.53 -12.05
CA LEU A 485 -34.19 -13.64 -12.89
C LEU A 485 -34.83 -14.79 -12.11
N THR A 486 -34.57 -14.90 -10.81
CA THR A 486 -34.98 -16.06 -10.01
C THR A 486 -35.84 -15.67 -8.80
N VAL A 487 -35.29 -14.89 -7.89
CA VAL A 487 -35.93 -14.58 -6.62
C VAL A 487 -37.05 -13.55 -6.78
N THR A 488 -36.83 -12.49 -7.61
CA THR A 488 -37.83 -11.43 -7.82
C THR A 488 -39.13 -11.96 -8.42
N PRO A 489 -39.16 -12.77 -9.51
CA PRO A 489 -40.38 -13.38 -10.01
C PRO A 489 -41.05 -14.33 -9.00
N ALA A 490 -40.26 -15.11 -8.24
CA ALA A 490 -40.79 -16.05 -7.23
C ALA A 490 -41.47 -15.31 -6.06
N LEU A 491 -40.86 -14.25 -5.56
CA LEU A 491 -41.45 -13.38 -4.52
C LEU A 491 -42.68 -12.64 -5.09
N SER A 492 -42.60 -12.12 -6.32
CA SER A 492 -43.71 -11.43 -6.98
C SER A 492 -44.94 -12.33 -7.14
N LEU A 493 -44.75 -13.59 -7.59
CA LEU A 493 -45.86 -14.57 -7.68
C LEU A 493 -46.46 -14.91 -6.31
N THR A 494 -45.70 -14.80 -5.24
CA THR A 494 -46.16 -15.12 -3.86
C THR A 494 -46.90 -13.94 -3.21
N LEU A 495 -46.39 -12.71 -3.38
CA LEU A 495 -46.86 -11.52 -2.65
C LEU A 495 -47.83 -10.64 -3.44
N LEU A 496 -47.69 -10.51 -4.77
CA LEU A 496 -48.43 -9.54 -5.56
C LEU A 496 -49.84 -9.97 -6.03
N PRO A 497 -50.18 -11.26 -6.25
CA PRO A 497 -51.51 -11.67 -6.67
C PRO A 497 -52.62 -11.27 -5.71
N GLN A 498 -52.31 -11.06 -4.42
CA GLN A 498 -53.25 -10.66 -3.40
C GLN A 498 -53.18 -9.14 -3.07
N ALA A 499 -52.33 -8.36 -3.79
CA ALA A 499 -52.20 -6.93 -3.53
C ALA A 499 -53.49 -6.17 -3.86
N PRO A 500 -53.88 -5.17 -3.05
CA PRO A 500 -55.04 -4.36 -3.31
C PRO A 500 -54.87 -3.52 -4.59
N LEU A 501 -55.87 -3.44 -5.42
CA LEU A 501 -55.87 -2.57 -6.60
C LEU A 501 -56.09 -1.11 -6.17
N ARG A 502 -55.03 -0.45 -5.70
CA ARG A 502 -55.09 1.00 -5.55
C ARG A 502 -55.11 1.67 -6.92
N ARG A 503 -56.21 2.45 -7.20
CA ARG A 503 -56.35 3.25 -8.43
C ARG A 503 -55.45 4.49 -8.46
N GLN A 504 -54.85 4.88 -7.35
CA GLN A 504 -54.07 6.13 -7.26
C GLN A 504 -52.59 5.85 -7.37
N GLU A 505 -51.92 6.53 -8.29
CA GLU A 505 -50.46 6.63 -8.37
C GLU A 505 -49.94 7.36 -7.14
N ALA A 506 -48.64 7.12 -6.75
CA ALA A 506 -48.00 7.85 -5.70
C ALA A 506 -48.14 9.37 -5.89
N PRO A 507 -48.47 10.16 -4.84
CA PRO A 507 -48.68 11.60 -4.97
C PRO A 507 -47.52 12.32 -5.68
N LEU A 508 -46.27 11.95 -5.35
CA LEU A 508 -45.09 12.51 -5.97
C LEU A 508 -45.02 12.16 -7.45
N ALA A 509 -45.25 10.92 -7.81
CA ALA A 509 -45.27 10.47 -9.21
C ALA A 509 -46.27 11.24 -10.07
N ARG A 510 -47.46 11.51 -9.50
CA ARG A 510 -48.54 12.30 -10.16
C ARG A 510 -48.11 13.75 -10.43
N ILE A 511 -47.52 14.40 -9.40
CA ILE A 511 -47.03 15.78 -9.54
C ILE A 511 -45.94 15.87 -10.61
N LEU A 512 -44.99 14.94 -10.59
CA LEU A 512 -43.87 14.88 -11.54
C LEU A 512 -44.38 14.62 -12.97
N LYS A 513 -45.30 13.67 -13.17
CA LYS A 513 -45.91 13.40 -14.49
C LYS A 513 -46.68 14.61 -15.02
N THR A 514 -47.44 15.30 -14.18
CA THR A 514 -48.21 16.50 -14.57
C THR A 514 -47.30 17.60 -15.08
N ARG A 515 -46.21 17.87 -14.34
CA ARG A 515 -45.20 18.85 -14.77
C ARG A 515 -44.40 18.41 -16.01
N TYR A 516 -44.09 17.15 -16.12
CA TYR A 516 -43.38 16.58 -17.26
C TYR A 516 -44.21 16.66 -18.54
N ARG A 517 -45.51 16.35 -18.47
CA ARG A 517 -46.47 16.49 -19.59
C ARG A 517 -46.57 17.92 -20.12
N SER A 518 -46.36 18.94 -19.29
CA SER A 518 -46.38 20.33 -19.75
C SER A 518 -45.07 20.77 -20.38
N LEU A 519 -43.93 20.22 -19.94
CA LEU A 519 -42.59 20.65 -20.38
C LEU A 519 -42.11 19.90 -21.63
N LEU A 520 -42.27 18.54 -21.66
CA LEU A 520 -41.74 17.70 -22.73
C LEU A 520 -42.18 18.07 -24.14
N PRO A 521 -43.47 18.41 -24.43
CA PRO A 521 -43.92 18.74 -25.78
C PRO A 521 -43.19 19.94 -26.39
N HIS A 522 -42.75 20.91 -25.54
CA HIS A 522 -42.01 22.08 -26.03
C HIS A 522 -40.66 21.70 -26.63
N LEU A 523 -40.00 20.70 -26.09
CA LEU A 523 -38.70 20.21 -26.55
C LEU A 523 -38.84 19.22 -27.71
N VAL A 524 -39.80 18.30 -27.64
CA VAL A 524 -40.07 17.30 -28.66
C VAL A 524 -40.46 17.98 -29.99
N ASN A 525 -41.23 19.06 -29.93
CA ASN A 525 -41.65 19.80 -31.13
C ASN A 525 -40.58 20.76 -31.69
N ARG A 526 -39.46 20.96 -30.97
CA ARG A 526 -38.36 21.85 -31.38
C ARG A 526 -37.00 21.19 -31.25
N PRO A 527 -36.71 20.09 -31.97
CA PRO A 527 -35.48 19.30 -31.79
C PRO A 527 -34.19 20.08 -32.05
N ARG A 528 -34.25 21.16 -32.87
CA ARG A 528 -33.07 22.02 -33.14
C ARG A 528 -32.54 22.73 -31.88
N TRP A 529 -33.43 23.12 -30.96
CA TRP A 529 -33.02 23.73 -29.67
C TRP A 529 -32.36 22.69 -28.73
N SER A 530 -32.89 21.47 -28.75
CA SER A 530 -32.30 20.38 -27.98
C SER A 530 -30.87 20.05 -28.47
N VAL A 531 -30.66 20.00 -29.79
CA VAL A 531 -29.34 19.79 -30.40
C VAL A 531 -28.40 20.98 -30.10
N ALA A 532 -28.89 22.23 -30.20
CA ALA A 532 -28.09 23.42 -29.91
C ALA A 532 -27.65 23.46 -28.43
N MET A 533 -28.56 23.15 -27.49
CA MET A 533 -28.25 23.04 -26.08
C MET A 533 -27.19 21.95 -25.80
N LEU A 534 -27.35 20.82 -26.48
CA LEU A 534 -26.43 19.71 -26.41
C LEU A 534 -25.00 20.14 -26.85
N ILE A 535 -24.87 20.73 -28.05
CA ILE A 535 -23.59 21.19 -28.57
C ILE A 535 -22.98 22.27 -27.67
N GLY A 536 -23.81 23.21 -27.18
CA GLY A 536 -23.34 24.28 -26.29
C GLY A 536 -22.78 23.77 -24.97
N THR A 537 -23.48 22.86 -24.30
CA THR A 537 -23.00 22.28 -23.05
C THR A 537 -21.78 21.41 -23.25
N PHE A 538 -21.71 20.64 -24.34
CA PHE A 538 -20.53 19.83 -24.67
C PHE A 538 -19.30 20.70 -24.96
N SER A 539 -19.48 21.77 -25.76
CA SER A 539 -18.40 22.72 -26.07
C SER A 539 -17.89 23.39 -24.81
N MET A 540 -18.78 23.79 -23.89
CA MET A 540 -18.41 24.38 -22.60
C MET A 540 -17.62 23.40 -21.75
N THR A 541 -18.01 22.14 -21.73
CA THR A 541 -17.28 21.09 -20.99
C THR A 541 -15.90 20.85 -21.60
N LEU A 542 -15.79 20.78 -22.91
CA LEU A 542 -14.52 20.59 -23.60
C LEU A 542 -13.55 21.77 -23.34
N LEU A 543 -14.09 22.99 -23.23
CA LEU A 543 -13.32 24.18 -22.86
C LEU A 543 -12.90 24.16 -21.37
N ALA A 544 -13.65 23.49 -20.50
CA ALA A 544 -13.33 23.41 -19.08
C ALA A 544 -12.23 22.35 -18.78
N LEU A 545 -12.09 21.29 -19.59
CA LEU A 545 -11.13 20.20 -19.35
C LEU A 545 -9.67 20.66 -19.13
N PRO A 546 -9.11 21.60 -19.91
CA PRO A 546 -7.73 22.05 -19.75
C PRO A 546 -7.45 22.78 -18.43
N PHE A 547 -8.51 23.23 -17.74
CA PHE A 547 -8.40 23.94 -16.44
C PHE A 547 -8.52 23.01 -15.25
N LEU A 548 -8.71 21.71 -15.46
CA LEU A 548 -8.73 20.73 -14.40
C LEU A 548 -7.30 20.30 -14.06
N GLY A 549 -6.96 20.35 -12.79
CA GLY A 549 -5.71 19.83 -12.25
C GLY A 549 -5.70 18.30 -12.27
N GLU A 550 -4.51 17.72 -12.17
CA GLU A 550 -4.32 16.28 -12.23
C GLU A 550 -3.63 15.77 -10.96
N GLU A 551 -4.20 14.72 -10.34
CA GLU A 551 -3.63 14.02 -9.20
C GLU A 551 -3.71 12.51 -9.43
N PHE A 552 -2.72 11.74 -8.97
CA PHE A 552 -2.72 10.29 -9.11
C PHE A 552 -3.64 9.65 -8.08
N LEU A 553 -3.30 9.78 -6.80
CA LEU A 553 -4.09 9.32 -5.67
C LEU A 553 -4.28 10.46 -4.69
N PRO A 554 -5.43 10.55 -4.01
CA PRO A 554 -5.69 11.60 -3.02
C PRO A 554 -4.80 11.46 -1.78
N ASN A 555 -4.68 12.54 -1.03
CA ASN A 555 -3.99 12.54 0.25
C ASN A 555 -4.82 11.81 1.30
N PHE A 556 -4.26 10.73 1.87
CA PHE A 556 -4.89 9.99 2.96
C PHE A 556 -4.80 10.77 4.27
N MET A 557 -5.91 10.84 4.99
CA MET A 557 -6.04 11.59 6.25
C MET A 557 -5.73 10.69 7.46
N GLU A 558 -4.56 10.05 7.42
CA GLU A 558 -4.06 9.26 8.54
C GLU A 558 -3.78 10.17 9.74
N ARG A 559 -3.94 9.64 10.94
CA ARG A 559 -3.65 10.33 12.20
C ARG A 559 -2.21 10.10 12.69
N ASP A 560 -1.52 9.20 12.06
CA ASP A 560 -0.13 8.86 12.34
C ASP A 560 0.76 9.45 11.24
N PHE A 561 1.72 10.29 11.62
CA PHE A 561 2.64 10.94 10.71
C PHE A 561 4.01 10.32 10.81
N LEU A 562 4.63 10.23 9.66
CA LEU A 562 5.99 9.82 9.43
C LEU A 562 6.83 11.01 8.97
N MET A 563 8.01 11.17 9.52
CA MET A 563 8.95 12.22 9.12
C MET A 563 10.34 11.61 8.93
N HIS A 564 10.93 11.83 7.77
CA HIS A 564 12.34 11.52 7.54
C HIS A 564 13.20 12.72 7.91
N TRP A 565 14.17 12.49 8.76
CA TRP A 565 15.14 13.50 9.17
C TRP A 565 16.52 13.02 8.75
N VAL A 566 17.09 13.66 7.74
CA VAL A 566 18.39 13.29 7.19
C VAL A 566 19.39 14.40 7.50
N GLY A 567 20.29 14.10 8.39
CA GLY A 567 21.44 14.95 8.73
C GLY A 567 22.51 14.93 7.65
N LYS A 568 23.50 15.79 7.80
CA LYS A 568 24.64 15.79 6.89
C LYS A 568 25.30 14.42 6.89
N PRO A 569 25.62 13.86 5.71
CA PRO A 569 26.39 12.62 5.64
C PRO A 569 27.68 12.72 6.46
N GLY A 570 28.00 11.64 7.22
CA GLY A 570 29.08 11.64 8.19
C GLY A 570 28.70 12.12 9.61
N SER A 571 27.45 12.55 9.84
CA SER A 571 26.97 12.83 11.20
C SER A 571 26.99 11.58 12.06
N SER A 572 27.40 11.71 13.31
CA SER A 572 27.44 10.61 14.28
C SER A 572 26.03 10.27 14.80
N LEU A 573 25.84 9.04 15.23
CA LEU A 573 24.61 8.58 15.88
C LEU A 573 24.22 9.48 17.07
N GLU A 574 25.20 9.88 17.87
CA GLU A 574 25.00 10.73 19.05
C GLU A 574 24.52 12.14 18.66
N ALA A 575 25.05 12.71 17.57
CA ALA A 575 24.62 14.01 17.07
C ALA A 575 23.15 13.98 16.63
N MET A 576 22.75 12.93 15.91
CA MET A 576 21.36 12.72 15.51
C MET A 576 20.46 12.47 16.72
N GLN A 577 20.91 11.71 17.70
CA GLN A 577 20.17 11.44 18.94
C GLN A 577 19.86 12.74 19.70
N ARG A 578 20.84 13.63 19.86
CA ARG A 578 20.62 14.93 20.52
C ARG A 578 19.58 15.79 19.81
N THR A 579 19.63 15.82 18.47
CA THR A 579 18.65 16.56 17.65
C THR A 579 17.26 15.96 17.77
N THR A 580 17.15 14.63 17.64
CA THR A 580 15.88 13.92 17.72
C THR A 580 15.24 14.03 19.11
N LEU A 581 16.06 14.00 20.19
CA LEU A 581 15.56 14.20 21.54
C LEU A 581 14.91 15.59 21.73
N ARG A 582 15.58 16.65 21.23
CA ARG A 582 15.05 18.02 21.29
C ARG A 582 13.72 18.14 20.53
N VAL A 583 13.68 17.68 19.29
CA VAL A 583 12.49 17.67 18.47
C VAL A 583 11.34 16.88 19.10
N SER A 584 11.64 15.76 19.75
CA SER A 584 10.65 14.97 20.48
C SER A 584 9.93 15.80 21.55
N GLN A 585 10.68 16.61 22.28
CA GLN A 585 10.13 17.48 23.34
C GLN A 585 9.25 18.58 22.75
N GLU A 586 9.69 19.21 21.65
CA GLU A 586 8.94 20.30 20.99
C GLU A 586 7.66 19.79 20.34
N LEU A 587 7.71 18.66 19.62
CA LEU A 587 6.54 18.07 18.98
C LEU A 587 5.50 17.58 20.01
N ARG A 588 5.94 16.96 21.10
CA ARG A 588 5.02 16.53 22.17
C ARG A 588 4.38 17.68 22.93
N ALA A 589 4.95 18.87 22.90
CA ALA A 589 4.33 20.06 23.49
C ALA A 589 3.15 20.61 22.68
N ILE A 590 2.95 20.15 21.43
CA ILE A 590 1.82 20.56 20.58
C ILE A 590 0.54 19.88 21.09
N PRO A 591 -0.51 20.66 21.45
CA PRO A 591 -1.78 20.08 21.85
C PRO A 591 -2.35 19.16 20.77
N GLY A 592 -2.66 17.93 21.14
CA GLY A 592 -3.17 16.89 20.24
C GLY A 592 -2.15 15.92 19.69
N VAL A 593 -0.86 16.12 19.92
CA VAL A 593 0.16 15.10 19.72
C VAL A 593 0.13 14.16 20.93
N ARG A 594 -0.24 12.91 20.70
CA ARG A 594 -0.43 11.90 21.75
C ARG A 594 0.88 11.30 22.24
N ASN A 595 1.72 10.93 21.30
CA ASN A 595 3.01 10.25 21.57
C ASN A 595 4.04 10.59 20.50
N PHE A 596 5.28 10.16 20.77
CA PHE A 596 6.41 10.29 19.87
C PHE A 596 7.26 9.02 19.93
N GLY A 597 7.61 8.48 18.78
CA GLY A 597 8.60 7.42 18.64
C GLY A 597 9.55 7.73 17.50
N SER A 598 10.81 7.39 17.65
CA SER A 598 11.76 7.51 16.55
C SER A 598 12.78 6.39 16.58
N HIS A 599 13.29 6.08 15.38
CA HIS A 599 14.51 5.32 15.25
C HIS A 599 15.55 6.12 14.46
N ILE A 600 16.81 5.90 14.79
CA ILE A 600 17.97 6.57 14.20
C ILE A 600 18.91 5.48 13.71
N GLY A 601 19.47 5.64 12.50
CA GLY A 601 20.31 4.62 11.89
C GLY A 601 19.53 3.34 11.57
N ARG A 602 20.16 2.17 11.73
CA ARG A 602 19.58 0.88 11.34
C ARG A 602 19.43 -0.10 12.51
N ALA A 603 18.56 -1.09 12.34
CA ALA A 603 18.55 -2.29 13.19
C ALA A 603 19.41 -3.41 12.56
N GLU A 604 19.63 -4.50 13.30
CA GLU A 604 20.45 -5.62 12.83
C GLU A 604 19.79 -6.35 11.64
N VAL A 605 18.47 -6.58 11.71
CA VAL A 605 17.68 -7.20 10.64
C VAL A 605 16.43 -6.38 10.42
N ALA A 606 16.46 -5.51 9.42
CA ALA A 606 15.33 -4.65 9.03
C ALA A 606 15.41 -4.31 7.54
N ASP A 607 14.29 -3.90 6.96
CA ASP A 607 14.20 -3.48 5.56
C ASP A 607 14.84 -2.10 5.27
N GLU A 608 15.23 -1.37 6.31
CA GLU A 608 15.85 -0.06 6.18
C GLU A 608 17.38 -0.12 6.21
N VAL A 609 18.00 0.14 5.06
CA VAL A 609 19.46 0.20 4.89
C VAL A 609 19.88 1.66 4.83
N VAL A 610 20.19 2.23 5.99
CA VAL A 610 20.52 3.66 6.16
C VAL A 610 21.73 3.86 7.06
N GLY A 611 22.38 5.02 6.95
CA GLY A 611 23.47 5.43 7.81
C GLY A 611 23.00 6.08 9.12
N PRO A 612 23.91 6.33 10.08
CA PRO A 612 23.55 6.94 11.36
C PRO A 612 23.04 8.39 11.25
N ASN A 613 23.22 9.04 10.10
CA ASN A 613 22.70 10.38 9.80
C ASN A 613 21.22 10.41 9.40
N PHE A 614 20.55 9.26 9.37
CA PHE A 614 19.13 9.13 9.07
C PHE A 614 18.35 8.87 10.36
N ALA A 615 17.22 9.53 10.51
CA ALA A 615 16.24 9.23 11.54
C ALA A 615 14.83 9.27 10.93
N GLU A 616 13.99 8.36 11.39
CA GLU A 616 12.58 8.33 11.08
C GLU A 616 11.78 8.60 12.36
N LEU A 617 10.94 9.63 12.33
CA LEU A 617 10.16 10.09 13.46
C LEU A 617 8.68 9.81 13.22
N TRP A 618 8.02 9.33 14.25
CA TRP A 618 6.61 8.99 14.25
C TRP A 618 5.89 9.75 15.33
N ILE A 619 4.77 10.39 14.97
CA ILE A 619 3.86 11.05 15.89
C ILE A 619 2.43 10.64 15.58
N SER A 620 1.66 10.40 16.63
CA SER A 620 0.24 10.10 16.53
C SER A 620 -0.59 11.25 17.05
N LEU A 621 -1.64 11.61 16.35
CA LEU A 621 -2.62 12.62 16.76
C LEU A 621 -3.80 12.00 17.47
N ASP A 622 -4.36 12.76 18.41
CA ASP A 622 -5.66 12.41 18.98
C ASP A 622 -6.74 12.38 17.88
N PRO A 623 -7.55 11.31 17.81
CA PRO A 623 -8.61 11.19 16.81
C PRO A 623 -9.61 12.35 16.75
N HIS A 624 -9.81 13.06 17.85
CA HIS A 624 -10.83 14.11 17.98
C HIS A 624 -10.32 15.52 17.73
N ILE A 625 -8.99 15.68 17.45
CA ILE A 625 -8.41 17.02 17.26
C ILE A 625 -8.64 17.54 15.83
N GLU A 626 -8.65 18.87 15.70
CA GLU A 626 -8.71 19.51 14.39
C GLU A 626 -7.40 19.25 13.62
N TYR A 627 -7.54 18.54 12.50
CA TYR A 627 -6.44 17.97 11.75
C TYR A 627 -5.53 19.05 11.12
N THR A 628 -6.13 19.98 10.37
CA THR A 628 -5.38 20.92 9.51
C THR A 628 -4.52 21.88 10.31
N SER A 629 -5.05 22.43 11.42
CA SER A 629 -4.30 23.36 12.26
C SER A 629 -3.19 22.67 13.04
N THR A 630 -3.40 21.43 13.46
CA THR A 630 -2.39 20.66 14.19
C THR A 630 -1.23 20.28 13.27
N VAL A 631 -1.53 19.81 12.05
CA VAL A 631 -0.50 19.51 11.03
C VAL A 631 0.32 20.75 10.69
N ARG A 632 -0.30 21.92 10.58
CA ARG A 632 0.42 23.18 10.35
C ARG A 632 1.40 23.49 11.47
N LYS A 633 1.00 23.34 12.74
CA LYS A 633 1.91 23.53 13.89
C LYS A 633 3.08 22.54 13.90
N ILE A 634 2.81 21.30 13.52
CA ILE A 634 3.86 20.29 13.35
C ILE A 634 4.85 20.74 12.27
N GLN A 635 4.34 21.19 11.13
CA GLN A 635 5.16 21.69 10.03
C GLN A 635 6.01 22.90 10.45
N GLU A 636 5.44 23.84 11.21
CA GLU A 636 6.16 24.99 11.74
C GLU A 636 7.34 24.58 12.64
N VAL A 637 7.16 23.60 13.52
CA VAL A 637 8.24 23.07 14.37
C VAL A 637 9.30 22.39 13.49
N VAL A 638 8.88 21.55 12.55
CA VAL A 638 9.78 20.82 11.65
C VAL A 638 10.60 21.81 10.81
N ASP A 639 10.01 22.88 10.29
CA ASP A 639 10.67 23.92 9.50
C ASP A 639 11.68 24.75 10.31
N GLY A 640 11.53 24.75 11.62
CA GLY A 640 12.46 25.41 12.56
C GLY A 640 13.86 24.80 12.66
N TYR A 641 14.10 23.64 12.00
CA TYR A 641 15.40 22.92 12.06
C TYR A 641 16.18 23.04 10.73
N PRO A 642 16.95 24.11 10.51
CA PRO A 642 17.73 24.26 9.29
C PRO A 642 18.92 23.30 9.23
N GLY A 643 19.32 22.94 8.02
CA GLY A 643 20.50 22.08 7.78
C GLY A 643 20.24 20.59 7.85
N LEU A 644 19.01 20.20 8.09
CA LEU A 644 18.51 18.84 7.95
C LEU A 644 17.53 18.79 6.76
N TYR A 645 17.60 17.74 5.96
CA TYR A 645 16.47 17.41 5.10
C TYR A 645 15.37 16.79 5.98
N ARG A 646 14.14 17.22 5.78
CA ARG A 646 12.99 16.81 6.54
C ARG A 646 11.72 16.85 5.71
N ASP A 647 10.81 15.94 5.96
CA ASP A 647 9.47 15.90 5.38
C ASP A 647 8.44 15.58 6.47
N VAL A 648 7.18 15.83 6.17
CA VAL A 648 6.04 15.41 6.98
C VAL A 648 5.11 14.65 6.05
N LEU A 649 5.02 13.34 6.23
CA LEU A 649 4.27 12.44 5.38
C LEU A 649 3.28 11.62 6.21
N THR A 650 2.31 11.03 5.52
CA THR A 650 1.54 9.91 6.06
C THR A 650 2.13 8.60 5.55
N TYR A 651 1.97 7.54 6.32
CA TYR A 651 2.59 6.23 6.03
C TYR A 651 2.15 5.66 4.66
N LEU A 652 0.86 5.70 4.37
CA LEU A 652 0.34 5.14 3.13
C LEU A 652 0.84 5.93 1.90
N ARG A 653 0.89 7.26 2.01
CA ARG A 653 1.40 8.10 0.93
C ARG A 653 2.88 7.84 0.66
N GLU A 654 3.66 7.70 1.71
CA GLU A 654 5.08 7.35 1.62
C GLU A 654 5.27 5.98 0.97
N ARG A 655 4.55 4.96 1.44
CA ARG A 655 4.65 3.60 0.90
C ARG A 655 4.26 3.51 -0.58
N ILE A 656 3.25 4.23 -1.01
CA ILE A 656 2.85 4.31 -2.42
C ILE A 656 3.98 4.88 -3.28
N LYS A 657 4.59 6.00 -2.86
CA LYS A 657 5.71 6.61 -3.57
C LYS A 657 6.92 5.70 -3.61
N GLU A 658 7.25 5.08 -2.49
CA GLU A 658 8.37 4.15 -2.38
C GLU A 658 8.20 2.92 -3.28
N VAL A 659 6.99 2.35 -3.37
CA VAL A 659 6.70 1.24 -4.28
C VAL A 659 6.90 1.64 -5.74
N LEU A 660 6.50 2.86 -6.12
CA LEU A 660 6.65 3.34 -7.50
C LEU A 660 8.11 3.55 -7.90
N THR A 661 8.91 4.17 -7.05
CA THR A 661 10.24 4.67 -7.44
C THR A 661 11.38 4.20 -6.56
N GLY A 662 11.08 3.67 -5.39
CA GLY A 662 12.05 3.43 -4.32
C GLY A 662 12.44 4.70 -3.56
N THR A 663 11.66 5.80 -3.69
CA THR A 663 11.87 7.06 -2.96
C THR A 663 10.52 7.63 -2.49
N SER A 664 10.55 8.54 -1.52
CA SER A 664 9.35 9.19 -0.99
C SER A 664 8.90 10.44 -1.77
N ALA A 665 9.46 10.71 -2.97
CA ALA A 665 9.16 11.90 -3.76
C ALA A 665 8.07 11.66 -4.82
N ALA A 666 7.32 12.70 -5.19
CA ALA A 666 6.28 12.64 -6.20
C ALA A 666 6.84 12.58 -7.64
N ILE A 667 7.97 13.26 -7.89
CA ILE A 667 8.68 13.26 -9.18
C ILE A 667 10.14 12.89 -8.92
N VAL A 668 10.66 11.98 -9.73
CA VAL A 668 12.05 11.52 -9.66
C VAL A 668 12.64 11.58 -11.06
N VAL A 669 13.71 12.34 -11.22
CA VAL A 669 14.57 12.28 -12.40
C VAL A 669 15.77 11.41 -12.05
N ARG A 670 15.73 10.16 -12.49
CA ARG A 670 16.77 9.15 -12.26
C ARG A 670 17.80 9.20 -13.37
N ILE A 671 19.06 9.35 -13.01
CA ILE A 671 20.16 9.42 -13.96
C ILE A 671 21.01 8.18 -13.79
N TYR A 672 21.17 7.43 -14.86
CA TYR A 672 21.99 6.22 -14.91
C TYR A 672 23.36 6.51 -15.53
N GLY A 673 24.39 5.79 -15.06
CA GLY A 673 25.72 5.87 -15.63
C GLY A 673 26.76 5.08 -14.84
N PRO A 674 27.94 4.81 -15.42
CA PRO A 674 28.97 3.99 -14.79
C PRO A 674 29.79 4.71 -13.72
N ASP A 675 30.04 6.02 -13.86
CA ASP A 675 30.90 6.80 -12.98
C ASP A 675 30.10 7.72 -12.06
N LEU A 676 30.38 7.64 -10.74
CA LEU A 676 29.66 8.43 -9.72
C LEU A 676 29.97 9.93 -9.75
N GLU A 677 31.16 10.32 -10.19
CA GLU A 677 31.55 11.72 -10.23
C GLU A 677 30.78 12.44 -11.35
N ILE A 678 30.75 11.84 -12.54
CA ILE A 678 29.97 12.34 -13.68
C ILE A 678 28.46 12.32 -13.35
N LEU A 679 27.98 11.26 -12.67
CA LEU A 679 26.58 11.21 -12.23
C LEU A 679 26.22 12.37 -11.29
N ARG A 680 27.09 12.69 -10.32
CA ARG A 680 26.87 13.84 -9.41
C ARG A 680 26.85 15.16 -10.17
N GLU A 681 27.77 15.33 -11.11
CA GLU A 681 27.85 16.55 -11.96
C GLU A 681 26.55 16.70 -12.77
N LYS A 682 26.10 15.65 -13.45
CA LYS A 682 24.85 15.65 -14.22
C LYS A 682 23.62 15.85 -13.35
N ALA A 683 23.59 15.26 -12.17
CA ALA A 683 22.49 15.48 -11.23
C ALA A 683 22.40 16.93 -10.73
N GLN A 684 23.55 17.58 -10.53
CA GLN A 684 23.60 19.01 -10.20
C GLN A 684 23.16 19.88 -11.38
N GLU A 685 23.55 19.56 -12.62
CA GLU A 685 23.11 20.23 -13.84
C GLU A 685 21.57 20.13 -13.98
N VAL A 686 21.00 18.94 -13.81
CA VAL A 686 19.55 18.74 -13.79
C VAL A 686 18.92 19.55 -12.68
N HIS A 687 19.41 19.48 -11.45
CA HIS A 687 18.89 20.25 -10.31
C HIS A 687 18.89 21.77 -10.61
N ALA A 688 19.98 22.29 -11.17
CA ALA A 688 20.09 23.71 -11.51
C ALA A 688 19.06 24.13 -12.57
N SER A 689 18.80 23.26 -13.57
CA SER A 689 17.82 23.51 -14.62
C SER A 689 16.37 23.52 -14.11
N LEU A 690 16.08 22.82 -13.01
CA LEU A 690 14.73 22.67 -12.48
C LEU A 690 14.38 23.70 -11.40
N LYS A 691 15.35 24.41 -10.83
CA LYS A 691 15.21 25.27 -9.65
C LYS A 691 14.14 26.37 -9.78
N ASP A 692 13.95 26.90 -10.99
CA ASP A 692 13.05 28.04 -11.25
C ASP A 692 11.63 27.61 -11.67
N ILE A 693 11.31 26.32 -11.64
CA ILE A 693 9.98 25.84 -11.99
C ILE A 693 8.99 26.20 -10.87
N LYS A 694 7.93 26.92 -11.23
CA LYS A 694 6.88 27.31 -10.28
C LYS A 694 6.10 26.08 -9.82
N GLY A 695 5.83 26.01 -8.52
CA GLY A 695 5.11 24.89 -7.91
C GLY A 695 5.98 23.70 -7.55
N LEU A 696 7.26 23.72 -7.92
CA LEU A 696 8.21 22.69 -7.50
C LEU A 696 8.73 23.02 -6.09
N ILE A 697 8.60 22.06 -5.18
CA ILE A 697 9.06 22.16 -3.80
C ILE A 697 9.96 20.96 -3.47
N ASP A 698 10.74 21.06 -2.41
CA ASP A 698 11.65 20.02 -1.92
C ASP A 698 12.59 19.46 -3.00
N LEU A 699 12.97 20.31 -3.98
CA LEU A 699 13.92 19.93 -5.02
C LEU A 699 15.29 19.62 -4.41
N LYS A 700 15.76 18.39 -4.60
CA LYS A 700 17.05 17.94 -4.09
C LYS A 700 17.72 16.93 -4.98
N VAL A 701 19.04 16.90 -4.93
CA VAL A 701 19.84 15.79 -5.42
C VAL A 701 19.99 14.76 -4.29
N GLU A 702 19.85 13.48 -4.61
CA GLU A 702 20.08 12.38 -3.66
C GLU A 702 21.49 12.46 -3.05
N SER A 703 21.59 12.27 -1.74
CA SER A 703 22.83 12.49 -0.99
C SER A 703 23.83 11.33 -1.14
N GLN A 704 24.18 10.95 -2.37
CA GLN A 704 25.31 10.06 -2.65
C GLN A 704 26.62 10.87 -2.67
N VAL A 705 26.96 11.46 -1.52
CA VAL A 705 28.11 12.36 -1.38
C VAL A 705 29.35 11.65 -0.85
N LEU A 706 30.50 12.30 -0.98
CA LEU A 706 31.73 11.83 -0.39
C LEU A 706 31.80 12.21 1.09
N VAL A 707 32.09 11.22 1.95
CA VAL A 707 32.32 11.40 3.38
C VAL A 707 33.78 11.06 3.72
N PRO A 708 34.35 11.71 4.76
CA PRO A 708 35.71 11.39 5.18
C PRO A 708 35.78 9.94 5.72
N HIS A 709 36.71 9.18 5.17
CA HIS A 709 36.96 7.79 5.54
C HIS A 709 38.44 7.63 5.91
N VAL A 710 38.75 6.95 7.01
CA VAL A 710 40.12 6.65 7.42
C VAL A 710 40.62 5.44 6.65
N GLN A 711 41.60 5.65 5.78
CA GLN A 711 42.26 4.60 4.99
C GLN A 711 43.60 4.23 5.66
N ILE A 712 43.81 2.94 5.90
CA ILE A 712 45.06 2.37 6.37
C ILE A 712 45.72 1.61 5.23
N ARG A 713 46.79 2.15 4.67
CA ARG A 713 47.55 1.51 3.61
C ARG A 713 48.84 0.96 4.19
N LEU A 714 48.91 -0.37 4.32
CA LEU A 714 50.14 -1.03 4.82
C LEU A 714 51.30 -0.83 3.84
N ARG A 715 52.49 -0.58 4.37
CA ARG A 715 53.76 -0.60 3.62
C ARG A 715 54.36 -2.00 3.74
N PRO A 716 54.19 -2.87 2.69
CA PRO A 716 54.53 -4.29 2.80
C PRO A 716 56.00 -4.56 3.09
N ASP A 717 56.90 -3.77 2.50
CA ASP A 717 58.33 -3.92 2.64
C ASP A 717 58.80 -3.61 4.11
N VAL A 718 58.21 -2.58 4.71
CA VAL A 718 58.50 -2.20 6.10
C VAL A 718 57.93 -3.25 7.05
N ALA A 719 56.72 -3.71 6.83
CA ALA A 719 56.11 -4.75 7.65
C ALA A 719 56.88 -6.08 7.55
N ALA A 720 57.32 -6.46 6.35
CA ALA A 720 58.13 -7.68 6.12
C ALA A 720 59.48 -7.63 6.82
N ASN A 721 60.17 -6.48 6.80
CA ASN A 721 61.42 -6.30 7.51
C ASN A 721 61.32 -6.47 9.07
N LEU A 722 60.11 -6.24 9.58
CA LEU A 722 59.75 -6.41 11.00
C LEU A 722 59.12 -7.79 11.29
N GLY A 723 59.11 -8.68 10.29
CA GLY A 723 58.54 -10.02 10.40
C GLY A 723 57.00 -10.06 10.46
N LEU A 724 56.35 -8.97 10.07
CA LEU A 724 54.87 -8.87 10.12
C LEU A 724 54.25 -9.18 8.74
N ALA A 725 53.51 -10.25 8.66
CA ALA A 725 52.68 -10.52 7.48
C ALA A 725 51.44 -9.58 7.40
N PRO A 726 51.04 -9.13 6.19
CA PRO A 726 49.90 -8.24 6.04
C PRO A 726 48.60 -8.75 6.71
N GLY A 727 48.40 -10.06 6.72
CA GLY A 727 47.22 -10.69 7.35
C GLY A 727 47.24 -10.56 8.87
N GLN A 728 48.42 -10.65 9.51
CA GLN A 728 48.59 -10.51 10.94
C GLN A 728 48.31 -9.05 11.41
N VAL A 729 48.86 -8.08 10.65
CA VAL A 729 48.57 -6.65 10.90
C VAL A 729 47.09 -6.37 10.82
N ARG A 730 46.44 -6.84 9.72
CA ARG A 730 45.01 -6.66 9.52
C ARG A 730 44.19 -7.28 10.64
N SER A 731 44.49 -8.53 11.02
CA SER A 731 43.80 -9.23 12.12
C SER A 731 43.93 -8.49 13.45
N ALA A 732 45.14 -8.01 13.78
CA ALA A 732 45.37 -7.28 15.01
C ALA A 732 44.62 -5.93 15.04
N VAL A 733 44.68 -5.15 13.94
CA VAL A 733 43.95 -3.88 13.82
C VAL A 733 42.44 -4.13 13.91
N THR A 734 41.90 -5.11 13.19
CA THR A 734 40.46 -5.46 13.25
C THR A 734 40.06 -5.87 14.68
N THR A 735 40.82 -6.72 15.34
CA THR A 735 40.50 -7.15 16.70
C THR A 735 40.48 -5.96 17.69
N LEU A 736 41.44 -5.05 17.59
CA LEU A 736 41.52 -3.92 18.48
C LEU A 736 40.48 -2.83 18.24
N LEU A 737 40.04 -2.64 16.99
CA LEU A 737 39.09 -1.57 16.59
C LEU A 737 37.64 -2.04 16.49
N GLN A 738 37.40 -3.21 15.86
CA GLN A 738 36.08 -3.74 15.54
C GLN A 738 35.63 -4.85 16.49
N GLY A 739 36.61 -5.47 17.19
CA GLY A 739 36.37 -6.62 18.05
C GLY A 739 36.47 -7.96 17.32
N PHE A 740 36.84 -8.98 18.05
CA PHE A 740 36.90 -10.35 17.60
C PHE A 740 35.91 -11.22 18.39
N LYS A 741 34.91 -11.77 17.77
CA LYS A 741 33.98 -12.73 18.40
C LYS A 741 34.73 -14.02 18.68
N ALA A 742 35.00 -14.29 19.95
CA ALA A 742 35.72 -15.47 20.43
C ALA A 742 34.79 -16.69 20.57
N GLY A 743 33.56 -16.47 21.05
CA GLY A 743 32.59 -17.52 21.27
C GLY A 743 31.28 -17.01 21.87
N GLU A 744 30.56 -17.89 22.53
CA GLU A 744 29.25 -17.59 23.14
C GLU A 744 29.15 -18.22 24.52
N VAL A 745 28.44 -17.56 25.41
CA VAL A 745 28.05 -18.07 26.73
C VAL A 745 26.55 -18.28 26.74
N TYR A 746 26.16 -19.44 27.20
CA TYR A 746 24.76 -19.86 27.31
C TYR A 746 24.32 -19.78 28.77
N GLN A 747 23.44 -18.87 29.07
CA GLN A 747 22.91 -18.67 30.41
C GLN A 747 21.37 -18.76 30.35
N ASP A 748 20.80 -19.76 31.03
CA ASP A 748 19.37 -20.06 30.96
C ASP A 748 18.85 -20.23 29.51
N GLN A 749 18.06 -19.30 29.00
CA GLN A 749 17.55 -19.26 27.64
C GLN A 749 18.17 -18.15 26.79
N GLU A 750 19.19 -17.51 27.29
CA GLU A 750 19.86 -16.36 26.70
C GLU A 750 21.25 -16.74 26.21
N ILE A 751 21.68 -16.10 25.10
CA ILE A 751 22.99 -16.36 24.50
C ILE A 751 23.75 -15.03 24.45
N TYR A 752 24.90 -14.98 25.12
CA TYR A 752 25.73 -13.79 25.12
C TYR A 752 27.01 -14.01 24.34
N THR A 753 27.39 -13.03 23.54
CA THR A 753 28.63 -13.07 22.77
C THR A 753 29.81 -12.78 23.68
N VAL A 754 30.90 -13.57 23.60
CA VAL A 754 32.20 -13.27 24.17
C VAL A 754 33.07 -12.69 23.07
N ALA A 755 33.63 -11.49 23.31
CA ALA A 755 34.42 -10.80 22.29
C ALA A 755 35.70 -10.15 22.90
N VAL A 756 36.78 -10.18 22.11
CA VAL A 756 38.03 -9.50 22.45
C VAL A 756 38.07 -8.14 21.75
N TRP A 757 38.28 -7.07 22.48
CA TRP A 757 38.29 -5.69 21.99
C TRP A 757 39.56 -4.95 22.48
N GLY A 758 40.01 -3.96 21.72
CA GLY A 758 40.91 -2.95 22.24
C GLY A 758 40.22 -2.01 23.22
N GLU A 759 40.94 -1.51 24.22
CA GLU A 759 40.40 -0.50 25.14
C GLU A 759 39.92 0.76 24.38
N ALA A 760 38.93 1.48 24.92
CA ALA A 760 38.29 2.60 24.27
C ALA A 760 39.27 3.71 23.84
N HIS A 761 40.29 3.98 24.58
CA HIS A 761 41.29 5.02 24.26
C HIS A 761 42.12 4.73 22.99
N LEU A 762 42.14 3.48 22.50
CA LEU A 762 42.84 3.09 21.26
C LEU A 762 42.08 3.47 19.99
N ARG A 763 40.81 3.89 20.12
CA ARG A 763 39.88 4.17 18.98
C ARG A 763 39.15 5.51 19.14
N THR A 764 39.73 6.46 19.88
CA THR A 764 39.07 7.77 20.09
C THR A 764 39.24 8.73 18.92
N ASP A 765 40.37 8.69 18.23
CA ASP A 765 40.70 9.58 17.10
C ASP A 765 41.79 8.98 16.20
N VAL A 766 42.09 9.69 15.11
CA VAL A 766 43.12 9.25 14.11
C VAL A 766 44.53 9.23 14.69
N GLN A 767 44.84 10.05 15.71
CA GLN A 767 46.16 10.03 16.35
C GLN A 767 46.31 8.79 17.21
N ALA A 768 45.29 8.42 17.99
CA ALA A 768 45.26 7.17 18.71
C ALA A 768 45.49 5.97 17.77
N LEU A 769 44.90 5.99 16.59
CA LEU A 769 45.10 4.96 15.58
C LEU A 769 46.52 4.93 15.01
N ARG A 770 47.19 6.07 14.79
CA ARG A 770 48.61 6.12 14.38
C ARG A 770 49.55 5.54 15.43
N HIS A 771 49.23 5.75 16.69
CA HIS A 771 50.01 5.24 17.81
C HIS A 771 49.51 3.84 18.27
N LEU A 772 48.62 3.19 17.55
CA LEU A 772 48.13 1.86 17.90
C LEU A 772 49.30 0.89 17.94
N PRO A 773 49.63 0.32 19.13
CA PRO A 773 50.77 -0.55 19.27
C PRO A 773 50.49 -1.94 18.74
N LEU A 774 51.32 -2.40 17.81
CA LEU A 774 51.27 -3.73 17.23
C LEU A 774 52.48 -4.54 17.66
N GLU A 775 52.27 -5.79 18.04
CA GLU A 775 53.34 -6.69 18.48
C GLU A 775 54.00 -7.36 17.27
N THR A 776 55.33 -7.28 17.18
CA THR A 776 56.16 -8.05 16.26
C THR A 776 56.35 -9.49 16.75
N PRO A 777 56.77 -10.45 15.91
CA PRO A 777 57.10 -11.81 16.32
C PRO A 777 58.20 -11.84 17.39
N GLY A 778 59.04 -10.82 17.47
CA GLY A 778 60.10 -10.69 18.47
C GLY A 778 59.59 -10.10 19.80
N GLY A 779 58.29 -9.81 19.98
CA GLY A 779 57.69 -9.26 21.19
C GLY A 779 57.87 -7.76 21.36
N THR A 780 58.38 -7.04 20.36
CA THR A 780 58.51 -5.58 20.36
C THR A 780 57.20 -4.92 19.91
N LEU A 781 56.73 -3.86 20.58
CA LEU A 781 55.62 -3.05 20.11
C LEU A 781 56.09 -1.93 19.19
N ILE A 782 55.44 -1.80 18.07
CA ILE A 782 55.64 -0.72 17.09
C ILE A 782 54.32 -0.02 16.80
N PRO A 783 54.32 1.32 16.61
CA PRO A 783 53.13 2.04 16.23
C PRO A 783 52.66 1.62 14.83
N LEU A 784 51.36 1.53 14.62
CA LEU A 784 50.78 1.24 13.28
C LEU A 784 51.27 2.27 12.24
N GLY A 785 51.43 3.54 12.62
CA GLY A 785 51.93 4.60 11.72
C GLY A 785 53.34 4.37 11.19
N ASP A 786 54.16 3.52 11.84
CA ASP A 786 55.51 3.18 11.36
C ASP A 786 55.50 2.17 10.23
N ILE A 787 54.41 1.39 10.08
CA ILE A 787 54.26 0.35 9.06
C ILE A 787 53.11 0.60 8.07
N ALA A 788 52.34 1.66 8.30
CA ALA A 788 51.16 1.99 7.44
C ALA A 788 51.00 3.50 7.27
N ASP A 789 50.54 3.89 6.12
CA ASP A 789 50.10 5.25 5.85
C ASP A 789 48.63 5.37 6.24
N ILE A 790 48.34 6.27 7.16
CA ILE A 790 46.96 6.51 7.68
C ILE A 790 46.54 7.88 7.18
N THR A 791 45.58 7.87 6.24
CA THR A 791 45.08 9.07 5.57
C THR A 791 43.57 9.14 5.64
N ILE A 792 43.01 10.34 5.58
CA ILE A 792 41.56 10.53 5.40
C ILE A 792 41.32 10.75 3.91
N VAL A 793 40.50 9.86 3.32
CA VAL A 793 40.13 9.92 1.90
C VAL A 793 38.62 10.13 1.77
N PRO A 794 38.17 10.85 0.75
CA PRO A 794 36.74 10.96 0.46
C PRO A 794 36.24 9.63 -0.14
N THR A 795 35.16 9.09 0.44
CA THR A 795 34.53 7.84 0.01
C THR A 795 33.02 8.02 -0.08
N PRO A 796 32.32 7.43 -1.06
CA PRO A 796 30.85 7.51 -1.11
C PRO A 796 30.20 6.97 0.17
N ASN A 797 29.26 7.73 0.74
CA ASN A 797 28.47 7.28 1.90
C ASN A 797 27.52 6.13 1.54
N GLU A 798 26.95 6.16 0.35
CA GLU A 798 26.12 5.12 -0.22
C GLU A 798 26.28 5.07 -1.74
N ILE A 799 26.04 3.91 -2.33
CA ILE A 799 25.97 3.70 -3.79
C ILE A 799 24.68 2.98 -4.08
N LYS A 800 23.88 3.54 -4.99
CA LYS A 800 22.62 2.95 -5.44
C LYS A 800 22.73 2.50 -6.89
N ARG A 801 22.12 1.35 -7.15
CA ARG A 801 22.12 0.76 -8.49
C ARG A 801 20.72 0.26 -8.82
N GLU A 802 20.38 0.25 -10.11
CA GLU A 802 19.17 -0.36 -10.65
C GLU A 802 19.45 -0.92 -12.03
N ALA A 803 18.84 -2.05 -12.35
CA ALA A 803 19.11 -2.77 -13.61
C ALA A 803 20.63 -2.92 -13.89
N THR A 804 21.40 -3.21 -12.83
CA THR A 804 22.87 -3.37 -12.83
C THR A 804 23.70 -2.12 -13.13
N SER A 805 23.08 -0.95 -13.24
CA SER A 805 23.74 0.34 -13.45
C SER A 805 23.72 1.20 -12.19
N ARG A 806 24.78 1.97 -11.94
CA ARG A 806 24.76 3.01 -10.89
C ARG A 806 23.76 4.11 -11.27
N ARG A 807 23.12 4.70 -10.27
CA ARG A 807 22.14 5.77 -10.47
C ARG A 807 22.21 6.85 -9.40
N ILE A 808 21.80 8.04 -9.76
CA ILE A 808 21.53 9.15 -8.82
C ILE A 808 20.16 9.74 -9.16
N ASP A 809 19.37 10.04 -8.13
CA ASP A 809 18.05 10.62 -8.27
C ASP A 809 18.06 12.12 -7.95
N VAL A 810 17.40 12.90 -8.81
CA VAL A 810 16.98 14.27 -8.52
C VAL A 810 15.48 14.22 -8.22
N THR A 811 15.10 14.54 -6.99
CA THR A 811 13.76 14.33 -6.49
C THR A 811 13.08 15.66 -6.17
N ALA A 812 11.76 15.73 -6.37
CA ALA A 812 10.96 16.89 -6.04
C ALA A 812 9.52 16.53 -5.69
N ASN A 813 8.87 17.43 -4.96
CA ASN A 813 7.43 17.42 -4.72
C ASN A 813 6.76 18.59 -5.42
N VAL A 814 5.43 18.57 -5.50
CA VAL A 814 4.64 19.62 -6.16
C VAL A 814 3.64 20.20 -5.17
N ALA A 815 3.55 21.55 -5.11
CA ALA A 815 2.56 22.25 -4.33
C ALA A 815 2.04 23.50 -5.06
N GLY A 816 0.75 23.79 -4.93
CA GLY A 816 0.11 24.97 -5.51
C GLY A 816 -0.08 24.94 -7.03
N GLN A 817 0.39 23.90 -7.71
CA GLN A 817 0.15 23.63 -9.14
C GLN A 817 -0.19 22.16 -9.35
N ASP A 818 -0.69 21.81 -10.54
CA ASP A 818 -0.97 20.42 -10.86
C ASP A 818 0.31 19.65 -11.22
N LEU A 819 0.32 18.37 -10.81
CA LEU A 819 1.46 17.47 -11.02
C LEU A 819 1.81 17.32 -12.51
N GLY A 820 0.81 17.24 -13.39
CA GLY A 820 1.01 17.02 -14.82
C GLY A 820 1.70 18.18 -15.55
N SER A 821 1.34 19.42 -15.22
CA SER A 821 1.99 20.61 -15.84
C SER A 821 3.44 20.73 -15.41
N VAL A 822 3.71 20.55 -14.12
CA VAL A 822 5.07 20.61 -13.57
C VAL A 822 5.94 19.50 -14.15
N ALA A 823 5.43 18.27 -14.22
CA ALA A 823 6.16 17.13 -14.77
C ALA A 823 6.50 17.30 -16.26
N ARG A 824 5.56 17.80 -17.08
CA ARG A 824 5.85 18.11 -18.50
C ARG A 824 6.90 19.20 -18.68
N GLU A 825 6.93 20.19 -17.80
CA GLU A 825 7.98 21.23 -17.82
C GLU A 825 9.35 20.64 -17.45
N ILE A 826 9.39 19.75 -16.45
CA ILE A 826 10.60 19.00 -16.08
C ILE A 826 11.08 18.16 -17.26
N GLU A 827 10.21 17.38 -17.89
CA GLU A 827 10.52 16.55 -19.05
C GLU A 827 11.12 17.37 -20.19
N SER A 828 10.49 18.51 -20.51
CA SER A 828 11.00 19.43 -21.53
C SER A 828 12.39 19.94 -21.21
N ARG A 829 12.67 20.33 -19.97
CA ARG A 829 13.99 20.84 -19.56
C ARG A 829 15.07 19.77 -19.54
N VAL A 830 14.75 18.60 -19.00
CA VAL A 830 15.67 17.45 -18.92
C VAL A 830 16.07 16.96 -20.31
N THR A 831 15.14 16.93 -21.27
CA THR A 831 15.41 16.52 -22.65
C THR A 831 16.43 17.44 -23.36
N HIS A 832 16.57 18.69 -22.92
CA HIS A 832 17.55 19.64 -23.50
C HIS A 832 18.94 19.55 -22.88
N ILE A 833 19.13 18.78 -21.82
CA ILE A 833 20.44 18.56 -21.19
C ILE A 833 21.20 17.49 -21.98
N PRO A 834 22.42 17.77 -22.42
CA PRO A 834 23.23 16.76 -23.11
C PRO A 834 23.78 15.72 -22.13
N PHE A 835 23.59 14.45 -22.43
CA PHE A 835 24.17 13.34 -21.67
C PHE A 835 25.27 12.66 -22.50
N ASP A 836 26.38 12.31 -21.85
CA ASP A 836 27.46 11.57 -22.46
C ASP A 836 27.04 10.14 -22.80
N ARG A 837 27.83 9.48 -23.65
CA ARG A 837 27.56 8.09 -24.03
C ARG A 837 27.59 7.16 -22.81
N GLY A 838 26.50 6.42 -22.59
CA GLY A 838 26.33 5.53 -21.44
C GLY A 838 25.61 6.16 -20.24
N TYR A 839 25.25 7.46 -20.36
CA TYR A 839 24.42 8.16 -19.37
C TYR A 839 23.07 8.52 -19.98
N HIS A 840 22.00 8.35 -19.20
CA HIS A 840 20.66 8.72 -19.64
C HIS A 840 19.76 9.02 -18.44
N PRO A 841 18.84 9.98 -18.57
CA PRO A 841 17.83 10.25 -17.57
C PRO A 841 16.56 9.43 -17.81
N GLU A 842 15.84 9.14 -16.74
CA GLU A 842 14.49 8.57 -16.75
C GLU A 842 13.62 9.36 -15.78
N ILE A 843 12.39 9.67 -16.18
CA ILE A 843 11.44 10.37 -15.30
C ILE A 843 10.48 9.36 -14.74
N LEU A 844 10.45 9.27 -13.42
CA LEU A 844 9.68 8.31 -12.64
C LEU A 844 8.79 9.05 -11.63
N GLY A 845 7.91 8.32 -10.99
CA GLY A 845 7.05 8.83 -9.92
C GLY A 845 5.57 8.75 -10.26
N GLU A 846 4.79 9.50 -9.50
CA GLU A 846 3.32 9.50 -9.63
C GLU A 846 2.86 9.92 -11.03
N TYR A 847 3.58 10.84 -11.69
CA TYR A 847 3.26 11.29 -13.04
C TYR A 847 3.44 10.18 -14.08
N ALA A 848 4.58 9.50 -14.06
CA ALA A 848 4.87 8.43 -15.02
C ALA A 848 3.89 7.26 -14.87
N ALA A 849 3.64 6.83 -13.64
CA ALA A 849 2.68 5.77 -13.33
C ALA A 849 1.24 6.15 -13.76
N ARG A 850 0.87 7.40 -13.59
CA ARG A 850 -0.41 7.92 -14.05
C ARG A 850 -0.51 7.94 -15.57
N GLN A 851 0.50 8.43 -16.26
CA GLN A 851 0.52 8.52 -17.74
C GLN A 851 0.39 7.13 -18.37
N GLU A 852 1.12 6.15 -17.84
CA GLU A 852 1.00 4.77 -18.28
C GLU A 852 -0.42 4.22 -18.07
N SER A 853 -0.96 4.42 -16.87
CA SER A 853 -2.33 4.00 -16.53
C SER A 853 -3.38 4.68 -17.39
N GLN A 854 -3.23 5.99 -17.66
CA GLN A 854 -4.16 6.74 -18.53
C GLN A 854 -4.12 6.25 -19.97
N ASN A 855 -2.94 6.03 -20.54
CA ASN A 855 -2.81 5.58 -21.93
C ASN A 855 -3.46 4.20 -22.12
N GLN A 856 -3.26 3.28 -21.19
CA GLN A 856 -3.92 1.97 -21.23
C GLN A 856 -5.42 2.09 -20.99
N LEU A 857 -5.85 2.91 -20.04
CA LEU A 857 -7.28 3.15 -19.78
C LEU A 857 -7.98 3.69 -21.03
N TYR A 858 -7.38 4.65 -21.74
CA TYR A 858 -7.96 5.20 -22.98
C TYR A 858 -8.05 4.13 -24.09
N ALA A 859 -6.99 3.35 -24.30
CA ALA A 859 -7.01 2.29 -25.31
C ALA A 859 -8.08 1.23 -25.01
N LEU A 860 -8.19 0.80 -23.75
CA LEU A 860 -9.20 -0.18 -23.32
C LEU A 860 -10.61 0.44 -23.28
N ALA A 861 -10.75 1.74 -22.98
CA ALA A 861 -12.03 2.44 -23.02
C ALA A 861 -12.58 2.51 -24.47
N VAL A 862 -11.72 2.72 -25.47
CA VAL A 862 -12.10 2.65 -26.88
C VAL A 862 -12.56 1.25 -27.25
N LEU A 863 -11.83 0.21 -26.81
CA LEU A 863 -12.22 -1.19 -27.04
C LEU A 863 -13.57 -1.52 -26.37
N SER A 864 -13.77 -1.07 -25.14
CA SER A 864 -15.02 -1.20 -24.39
C SER A 864 -16.17 -0.49 -25.11
N LEU A 865 -15.92 0.74 -25.59
CA LEU A 865 -16.92 1.48 -26.39
C LEU A 865 -17.33 0.73 -27.65
N ILE A 866 -16.38 0.14 -28.38
CA ILE A 866 -16.66 -0.70 -29.54
C ILE A 866 -17.55 -1.89 -29.12
N GLY A 867 -17.21 -2.57 -28.03
CA GLY A 867 -17.99 -3.66 -27.47
C GLY A 867 -19.42 -3.24 -27.11
N ILE A 868 -19.58 -2.06 -26.49
CA ILE A 868 -20.89 -1.48 -26.17
C ILE A 868 -21.70 -1.24 -27.46
N LEU A 869 -21.09 -0.65 -28.49
CA LEU A 869 -21.74 -0.41 -29.77
C LEU A 869 -22.18 -1.71 -30.45
N VAL A 870 -21.35 -2.77 -30.35
CA VAL A 870 -21.72 -4.11 -30.88
C VAL A 870 -22.90 -4.69 -30.10
N LEU A 871 -22.89 -4.65 -28.75
CA LEU A 871 -24.01 -5.14 -27.96
C LEU A 871 -25.29 -4.36 -28.21
N LEU A 872 -25.20 -3.03 -28.34
CA LEU A 872 -26.34 -2.19 -28.75
C LEU A 872 -26.86 -2.56 -30.13
N HIS A 873 -25.96 -2.87 -31.06
CA HIS A 873 -26.35 -3.29 -32.40
C HIS A 873 -27.07 -4.65 -32.42
N VAL A 874 -26.59 -5.59 -31.58
CA VAL A 874 -27.24 -6.90 -31.41
C VAL A 874 -28.65 -6.76 -30.82
N ASP A 875 -28.86 -5.84 -29.85
CA ASP A 875 -30.17 -5.60 -29.22
C ASP A 875 -31.10 -4.84 -30.14
N PHE A 876 -30.63 -3.77 -30.78
CA PHE A 876 -31.49 -2.90 -31.57
C PHE A 876 -31.66 -3.32 -33.05
N GLY A 877 -30.66 -3.99 -33.63
CA GLY A 877 -30.65 -4.35 -35.07
C GLY A 877 -30.63 -3.13 -36.01
N ASN A 878 -30.39 -1.92 -35.52
CA ASN A 878 -30.47 -0.68 -36.27
C ASN A 878 -29.36 0.30 -35.86
N VAL A 879 -28.46 0.61 -36.78
CA VAL A 879 -27.32 1.50 -36.58
C VAL A 879 -27.73 2.92 -36.15
N ARG A 880 -28.88 3.44 -36.62
CA ARG A 880 -29.34 4.77 -36.24
C ARG A 880 -29.69 4.85 -34.74
N LEU A 881 -30.35 3.81 -34.21
CA LEU A 881 -30.68 3.75 -32.78
C LEU A 881 -29.43 3.60 -31.92
N VAL A 882 -28.47 2.78 -32.38
CA VAL A 882 -27.15 2.65 -31.75
C VAL A 882 -26.44 3.99 -31.69
N SER A 883 -26.38 4.72 -32.82
CA SER A 883 -25.74 6.04 -32.87
C SER A 883 -26.42 7.06 -31.95
N MET A 884 -27.75 6.98 -31.78
CA MET A 884 -28.46 7.87 -30.85
C MET A 884 -28.06 7.63 -29.40
N VAL A 885 -27.96 6.36 -28.95
CA VAL A 885 -27.49 6.04 -27.61
C VAL A 885 -26.03 6.44 -27.47
N ALA A 886 -25.21 6.09 -28.45
CA ALA A 886 -23.77 6.45 -28.43
C ALA A 886 -23.55 7.96 -28.35
N LEU A 887 -24.37 8.75 -29.03
CA LEU A 887 -24.26 10.22 -28.98
C LEU A 887 -24.63 10.80 -27.63
N THR A 888 -25.45 10.10 -26.82
CA THR A 888 -25.81 10.56 -25.47
C THR A 888 -24.73 10.27 -24.42
N LEU A 889 -23.81 9.32 -24.65
CA LEU A 889 -22.79 8.92 -23.66
C LEU A 889 -21.82 10.06 -23.30
N PRO A 890 -21.20 10.80 -24.22
CA PRO A 890 -20.31 11.91 -23.91
C PRO A 890 -20.98 13.01 -23.07
N PHE A 891 -22.29 13.19 -23.26
CA PHE A 891 -23.03 14.23 -22.53
C PHE A 891 -23.31 13.88 -21.08
N ALA A 892 -23.35 12.60 -20.77
CA ALA A 892 -23.43 12.15 -19.38
C ALA A 892 -22.20 12.60 -18.56
N LEU A 893 -21.04 12.78 -19.22
CA LEU A 893 -19.81 13.24 -18.58
C LEU A 893 -19.84 14.72 -18.19
N ILE A 894 -20.68 15.53 -18.84
CA ILE A 894 -20.77 16.99 -18.62
C ILE A 894 -20.97 17.32 -17.14
N GLY A 895 -21.93 16.67 -16.51
CA GLY A 895 -22.22 16.90 -15.09
C GLY A 895 -21.10 16.43 -14.17
N GLY A 896 -20.42 15.34 -14.53
CA GLY A 896 -19.25 14.89 -13.79
C GLY A 896 -18.11 15.89 -13.83
N VAL A 897 -17.79 16.43 -15.02
CA VAL A 897 -16.77 17.50 -15.18
C VAL A 897 -17.18 18.76 -14.41
N GLY A 898 -18.44 19.17 -14.51
CA GLY A 898 -18.96 20.30 -13.77
C GLY A 898 -18.87 20.12 -12.24
N ALA A 899 -19.16 18.91 -11.74
CA ALA A 899 -19.07 18.58 -10.33
C ALA A 899 -17.61 18.56 -9.84
N VAL A 900 -16.67 18.03 -10.62
CA VAL A 900 -15.24 18.09 -10.31
C VAL A 900 -14.78 19.54 -10.23
N PHE A 901 -15.19 20.38 -11.21
CA PHE A 901 -14.83 21.79 -11.20
C PHE A 901 -15.34 22.52 -9.94
N MET A 902 -16.55 22.20 -9.51
CA MET A 902 -17.14 22.77 -8.28
C MET A 902 -16.52 22.25 -6.98
N SER A 903 -15.93 21.06 -6.99
CA SER A 903 -15.32 20.39 -5.81
C SER A 903 -13.82 20.63 -5.66
N GLY A 904 -13.22 21.54 -6.43
CA GLY A 904 -11.80 21.91 -6.34
C GLY A 904 -11.02 21.75 -7.65
N GLY A 905 -11.63 21.24 -8.72
CA GLY A 905 -11.04 21.21 -10.05
C GLY A 905 -9.91 20.20 -10.25
N VAL A 906 -9.83 19.13 -9.42
CA VAL A 906 -8.77 18.12 -9.51
C VAL A 906 -9.34 16.77 -9.96
N LEU A 907 -8.74 16.23 -11.02
CA LEU A 907 -9.03 14.90 -11.55
C LEU A 907 -8.09 13.87 -10.92
N SER A 908 -8.63 13.06 -10.05
CA SER A 908 -7.95 11.87 -9.52
C SER A 908 -8.28 10.63 -10.34
N LEU A 909 -7.54 9.55 -10.12
CA LEU A 909 -7.85 8.25 -10.72
C LEU A 909 -9.25 7.74 -10.27
N GLY A 910 -9.65 8.03 -9.03
CA GLY A 910 -11.00 7.76 -8.53
C GLY A 910 -12.08 8.51 -9.34
N SER A 911 -11.83 9.78 -9.70
CA SER A 911 -12.72 10.54 -10.59
C SER A 911 -12.88 9.88 -11.96
N LEU A 912 -11.81 9.33 -12.55
CA LEU A 912 -11.84 8.61 -13.83
C LEU A 912 -12.71 7.36 -13.76
N VAL A 913 -12.62 6.58 -12.68
CA VAL A 913 -13.50 5.43 -12.44
C VAL A 913 -14.96 5.87 -12.27
N GLY A 914 -15.18 7.02 -11.62
CA GLY A 914 -16.51 7.66 -11.57
C GLY A 914 -17.09 7.97 -12.95
N PHE A 915 -16.31 8.50 -13.87
CA PHE A 915 -16.72 8.74 -15.25
C PHE A 915 -17.07 7.46 -15.98
N VAL A 916 -16.28 6.40 -15.81
CA VAL A 916 -16.56 5.06 -16.36
C VAL A 916 -17.93 4.57 -15.87
N THR A 917 -18.19 4.71 -14.57
CA THR A 917 -19.49 4.33 -13.95
C THR A 917 -20.66 5.10 -14.57
N VAL A 918 -20.54 6.42 -14.68
CA VAL A 918 -21.58 7.29 -15.27
C VAL A 918 -21.92 6.90 -16.71
N LEU A 919 -20.91 6.52 -17.51
CA LEU A 919 -21.14 6.04 -18.88
C LEU A 919 -21.99 4.77 -18.89
N GLY A 920 -21.75 3.83 -17.98
CA GLY A 920 -22.56 2.61 -17.82
C GLY A 920 -24.01 2.92 -17.49
N ILE A 921 -24.23 3.78 -16.51
CA ILE A 921 -25.58 4.20 -16.06
C ILE A 921 -26.33 4.92 -17.20
N ALA A 922 -25.65 5.83 -17.88
CA ALA A 922 -26.24 6.59 -19.00
C ALA A 922 -26.65 5.67 -20.16
N ALA A 923 -25.78 4.72 -20.56
CA ALA A 923 -26.07 3.74 -21.61
C ALA A 923 -27.31 2.91 -21.25
N ARG A 924 -27.37 2.40 -20.00
CA ARG A 924 -28.49 1.62 -19.51
C ARG A 924 -29.82 2.38 -19.60
N ASN A 925 -29.89 3.62 -19.12
CA ASN A 925 -31.10 4.43 -19.15
C ASN A 925 -31.54 4.73 -20.58
N GLY A 926 -30.60 5.00 -21.48
CA GLY A 926 -30.87 5.19 -22.90
C GLY A 926 -31.46 3.95 -23.58
N ILE A 927 -30.87 2.77 -23.30
CA ILE A 927 -31.35 1.48 -23.82
C ILE A 927 -32.79 1.21 -23.36
N MET A 928 -33.04 1.36 -22.07
CA MET A 928 -34.34 1.10 -21.48
C MET A 928 -35.45 1.98 -22.09
N LEU A 929 -35.14 3.24 -22.35
CA LEU A 929 -36.10 4.18 -22.96
C LEU A 929 -36.38 3.84 -24.44
N ILE A 930 -35.36 3.60 -25.24
CA ILE A 930 -35.50 3.26 -26.68
C ILE A 930 -36.17 1.89 -26.84
N SER A 931 -35.80 0.89 -26.03
CA SER A 931 -36.48 -0.42 -26.05
C SER A 931 -37.97 -0.30 -25.74
N HIS A 932 -38.34 0.61 -24.85
CA HIS A 932 -39.73 0.86 -24.52
C HIS A 932 -40.52 1.52 -25.69
N TYR A 933 -39.94 2.49 -26.40
CA TYR A 933 -40.52 3.06 -27.59
C TYR A 933 -40.75 2.01 -28.68
N ARG A 934 -39.77 1.12 -28.90
CA ARG A 934 -39.90 -0.02 -29.85
C ARG A 934 -41.00 -0.99 -29.41
N HIS A 935 -41.11 -1.27 -28.12
CA HIS A 935 -42.17 -2.11 -27.58
C HIS A 935 -43.56 -1.55 -27.91
N LEU A 936 -43.79 -0.24 -27.68
CA LEU A 936 -45.02 0.45 -28.00
C LEU A 936 -45.33 0.42 -29.51
N ALA A 937 -44.33 0.64 -30.37
CA ALA A 937 -44.47 0.62 -31.81
C ALA A 937 -44.77 -0.78 -32.35
N VAL A 938 -43.99 -1.80 -31.94
CA VAL A 938 -44.03 -3.14 -32.56
C VAL A 938 -45.11 -4.03 -31.92
N ARG A 939 -45.29 -3.98 -30.59
CA ARG A 939 -46.23 -4.88 -29.90
C ARG A 939 -47.56 -4.27 -29.57
N GLU A 940 -47.65 -2.96 -29.31
CA GLU A 940 -48.91 -2.28 -29.05
C GLU A 940 -49.47 -1.57 -30.26
N GLY A 941 -48.71 -1.55 -31.41
CA GLY A 941 -49.20 -1.02 -32.69
C GLY A 941 -49.33 0.49 -32.75
N GLU A 942 -48.67 1.24 -31.88
CA GLU A 942 -48.71 2.71 -31.94
C GLU A 942 -47.89 3.24 -33.12
N LEU A 943 -48.48 4.16 -33.85
CA LEU A 943 -47.82 4.81 -34.99
C LEU A 943 -46.64 5.66 -34.55
N PHE A 944 -45.50 5.58 -35.26
CA PHE A 944 -44.35 6.40 -34.98
C PHE A 944 -44.70 7.89 -35.08
N GLY A 945 -44.39 8.63 -34.05
CA GLY A 945 -44.66 10.07 -34.00
C GLY A 945 -44.52 10.66 -32.61
N PRO A 946 -44.76 11.96 -32.44
CA PRO A 946 -44.68 12.64 -31.14
C PRO A 946 -45.57 12.00 -30.06
N ALA A 947 -46.72 11.46 -30.43
CA ALA A 947 -47.66 10.81 -29.50
C ALA A 947 -47.05 9.56 -28.84
N LEU A 948 -46.42 8.68 -29.62
CA LEU A 948 -45.72 7.50 -29.14
C LEU A 948 -44.61 7.90 -28.19
N VAL A 949 -43.81 8.92 -28.54
CA VAL A 949 -42.66 9.38 -27.73
C VAL A 949 -43.16 10.01 -26.44
N LEU A 950 -44.19 10.85 -26.46
CA LEU A 950 -44.75 11.47 -25.28
C LEU A 950 -45.30 10.42 -24.31
N ARG A 951 -46.07 9.42 -24.82
CA ARG A 951 -46.60 8.32 -24.01
C ARG A 951 -45.50 7.47 -23.41
N GLY A 952 -44.54 7.02 -24.21
CA GLY A 952 -43.46 6.16 -23.75
C GLY A 952 -42.53 6.86 -22.75
N SER A 953 -42.24 8.15 -22.95
CA SER A 953 -41.48 8.96 -22.01
C SER A 953 -42.21 9.13 -20.67
N GLU A 954 -43.53 9.32 -20.71
CA GLU A 954 -44.33 9.44 -19.46
C GLU A 954 -44.37 8.13 -18.68
N GLU A 955 -44.51 7.00 -19.37
CA GLU A 955 -44.52 5.68 -18.74
C GLU A 955 -43.16 5.34 -18.11
N ARG A 956 -42.04 5.84 -18.64
CA ARG A 956 -40.68 5.64 -18.14
C ARG A 956 -40.18 6.71 -17.20
N LEU A 957 -40.92 7.82 -17.01
CA LEU A 957 -40.50 8.91 -16.12
C LEU A 957 -40.23 8.46 -14.69
N VAL A 958 -41.17 7.72 -14.10
CA VAL A 958 -41.05 7.28 -12.69
C VAL A 958 -39.91 6.30 -12.49
N PRO A 959 -39.74 5.22 -13.29
CA PRO A 959 -38.58 4.33 -13.23
C PRO A 959 -37.25 5.07 -13.32
N ILE A 960 -37.05 5.92 -14.35
CA ILE A 960 -35.80 6.65 -14.56
C ILE A 960 -35.48 7.58 -13.41
N LEU A 961 -36.47 8.32 -12.89
CA LEU A 961 -36.28 9.20 -11.74
C LEU A 961 -35.98 8.41 -10.45
N MET A 962 -36.66 7.28 -10.28
CA MET A 962 -36.45 6.43 -9.11
C MET A 962 -35.04 5.85 -9.10
N THR A 963 -34.56 5.32 -10.25
CA THR A 963 -33.17 4.86 -10.41
C THR A 963 -32.18 5.96 -10.12
N ALA A 964 -32.38 7.15 -10.70
CA ALA A 964 -31.50 8.28 -10.48
C ALA A 964 -31.48 8.73 -9.01
N CYS A 965 -32.65 8.78 -8.37
CA CYS A 965 -32.74 9.13 -6.95
C CYS A 965 -32.13 8.07 -6.04
N THR A 966 -32.34 6.76 -6.32
CA THR A 966 -31.74 5.69 -5.51
C THR A 966 -30.23 5.67 -5.63
N ALA A 967 -29.69 5.74 -6.83
CA ALA A 967 -28.25 5.79 -7.06
C ALA A 967 -27.61 7.07 -6.49
N GLY A 968 -28.23 8.23 -6.73
CA GLY A 968 -27.73 9.52 -6.21
C GLY A 968 -27.81 9.63 -4.70
N LEU A 969 -28.90 9.24 -4.07
CA LEU A 969 -29.08 9.31 -2.62
C LEU A 969 -28.29 8.23 -1.88
N ALA A 970 -27.99 7.09 -2.52
CA ALA A 970 -27.07 6.10 -1.97
C ALA A 970 -25.64 6.67 -1.79
N LEU A 971 -25.19 7.51 -2.72
CA LEU A 971 -23.86 8.14 -2.70
C LEU A 971 -23.83 9.51 -1.99
N LEU A 972 -24.98 10.09 -1.73
CA LEU A 972 -25.08 11.43 -1.11
C LEU A 972 -24.36 11.52 0.25
N PRO A 973 -24.43 10.52 1.14
CA PRO A 973 -23.69 10.57 2.42
C PRO A 973 -22.17 10.68 2.23
N LEU A 974 -21.60 10.05 1.20
CA LEU A 974 -20.19 10.16 0.86
C LEU A 974 -19.83 11.58 0.41
N VAL A 975 -20.70 12.20 -0.40
CA VAL A 975 -20.46 13.58 -0.88
C VAL A 975 -20.62 14.61 0.23
N ILE A 976 -21.66 14.49 1.08
CA ILE A 976 -21.88 15.39 2.21
C ILE A 976 -20.81 15.19 3.30
N GLY A 977 -20.41 13.95 3.53
CA GLY A 977 -19.34 13.60 4.47
C GLY A 977 -18.00 14.24 4.10
N GLY A 978 -17.79 14.51 2.82
CA GLY A 978 -16.57 15.12 2.33
C GLY A 978 -15.34 14.20 2.42
N ASN A 979 -14.17 14.81 2.33
CA ASN A 979 -12.90 14.11 2.49
C ASN A 979 -12.65 13.78 3.96
N LYS A 980 -12.95 12.54 4.37
CA LYS A 980 -12.75 12.00 5.72
C LYS A 980 -11.90 10.72 5.62
N PRO A 981 -11.29 10.27 6.73
CA PRO A 981 -10.59 8.98 6.73
C PRO A 981 -11.46 7.85 6.14
N GLY A 982 -10.94 7.19 5.11
CA GLY A 982 -11.62 6.12 4.37
C GLY A 982 -12.56 6.56 3.25
N HIS A 983 -12.72 7.86 3.00
CA HIS A 983 -13.53 8.41 1.89
C HIS A 983 -12.66 9.04 0.79
N GLU A 984 -11.35 9.05 0.93
CA GLU A 984 -10.46 9.86 0.10
C GLU A 984 -10.53 9.47 -1.38
N ILE A 985 -10.74 8.20 -1.71
CA ILE A 985 -10.90 7.72 -3.08
C ILE A 985 -12.36 7.75 -3.50
N GLU A 986 -13.25 7.40 -2.59
CA GLU A 986 -14.70 7.31 -2.81
C GLU A 986 -15.35 8.68 -3.00
N TYR A 987 -14.90 9.71 -2.28
CA TYR A 987 -15.46 11.06 -2.37
C TYR A 987 -15.35 11.66 -3.77
N PRO A 988 -14.18 11.75 -4.44
CA PRO A 988 -14.08 12.28 -5.80
C PRO A 988 -14.89 11.46 -6.81
N MET A 989 -14.93 10.15 -6.64
CA MET A 989 -15.71 9.24 -7.48
C MET A 989 -17.21 9.49 -7.30
N ALA A 990 -17.71 9.61 -6.06
CA ALA A 990 -19.13 9.89 -5.77
C ALA A 990 -19.57 11.24 -6.30
N VAL A 991 -18.71 12.28 -6.22
CA VAL A 991 -18.95 13.61 -6.79
C VAL A 991 -19.17 13.52 -8.29
N VAL A 992 -18.30 12.82 -9.02
CA VAL A 992 -18.42 12.62 -10.47
C VAL A 992 -19.70 11.86 -10.80
N ILE A 993 -19.99 10.78 -10.09
CA ILE A 993 -21.18 9.95 -10.34
C ILE A 993 -22.44 10.77 -10.09
N LEU A 994 -22.53 11.52 -9.01
CA LEU A 994 -23.72 12.34 -8.68
C LEU A 994 -23.95 13.44 -9.72
N GLY A 995 -22.88 14.15 -10.14
CA GLY A 995 -22.95 15.16 -11.18
C GLY A 995 -23.36 14.57 -12.55
N GLY A 996 -22.69 13.50 -12.95
CA GLY A 996 -22.96 12.81 -14.20
C GLY A 996 -24.36 12.16 -14.25
N LEU A 997 -24.80 11.59 -13.12
CA LEU A 997 -26.15 11.03 -13.00
C LEU A 997 -27.24 12.10 -13.17
N THR A 998 -27.04 13.30 -12.62
CA THR A 998 -27.94 14.42 -12.75
C THR A 998 -28.10 14.82 -14.22
N THR A 999 -26.99 15.03 -14.94
CA THR A 999 -27.01 15.40 -16.35
C THR A 999 -27.52 14.28 -17.25
N SER A 1000 -27.12 13.03 -17.03
CA SER A 1000 -27.57 11.88 -17.80
C SER A 1000 -29.08 11.67 -17.64
N THR A 1001 -29.62 11.87 -16.45
CA THR A 1001 -31.07 11.76 -16.18
C THR A 1001 -31.85 12.84 -16.92
N LEU A 1002 -31.41 14.11 -16.84
CA LEU A 1002 -32.02 15.20 -17.59
C LEU A 1002 -31.97 14.96 -19.11
N LEU A 1003 -30.85 14.44 -19.58
CA LEU A 1003 -30.64 14.08 -21.00
C LEU A 1003 -31.60 13.01 -21.46
N ASN A 1004 -31.71 11.89 -20.71
CA ASN A 1004 -32.60 10.79 -21.06
C ASN A 1004 -34.07 11.19 -20.98
N LEU A 1005 -34.45 12.07 -20.07
CA LEU A 1005 -35.84 12.51 -19.94
C LEU A 1005 -36.26 13.57 -20.96
N PHE A 1006 -35.36 14.45 -21.40
CA PHE A 1006 -35.73 15.59 -22.23
C PHE A 1006 -35.10 15.56 -23.64
N LEU A 1007 -33.82 15.23 -23.76
CA LEU A 1007 -33.11 15.27 -25.03
C LEU A 1007 -33.34 14.02 -25.89
N LEU A 1008 -33.18 12.84 -25.28
CA LEU A 1008 -33.34 11.57 -26.02
C LEU A 1008 -34.71 11.41 -26.64
N PRO A 1009 -35.83 11.78 -25.98
CA PRO A 1009 -37.15 11.82 -26.60
C PRO A 1009 -37.21 12.73 -27.83
N SER A 1010 -36.63 13.94 -27.74
CA SER A 1010 -36.57 14.89 -28.86
C SER A 1010 -35.76 14.36 -30.05
N LEU A 1011 -34.58 13.75 -29.75
CA LEU A 1011 -33.73 13.14 -30.79
C LEU A 1011 -34.43 11.92 -31.44
N TYR A 1012 -35.13 11.09 -30.66
CA TYR A 1012 -35.86 9.94 -31.17
C TYR A 1012 -36.99 10.35 -32.09
N THR A 1013 -37.70 11.43 -31.79
CA THR A 1013 -38.74 11.98 -32.68
C THR A 1013 -38.15 12.45 -34.02
N ALA A 1014 -36.97 13.08 -34.01
CA ALA A 1014 -36.32 13.64 -35.21
C ALA A 1014 -35.61 12.58 -36.07
N PHE A 1015 -35.00 11.59 -35.46
CA PHE A 1015 -34.06 10.68 -36.15
C PHE A 1015 -34.41 9.19 -35.99
N GLY A 1016 -35.40 8.85 -35.15
CA GLY A 1016 -35.76 7.46 -34.84
C GLY A 1016 -36.52 6.70 -35.92
N GLN A 1017 -36.94 7.35 -37.03
CA GLN A 1017 -37.66 6.73 -38.15
C GLN A 1017 -36.77 5.72 -38.88
N GLY A 1018 -36.87 4.46 -38.51
CA GLY A 1018 -36.28 3.32 -39.21
C GLY A 1018 -37.41 2.46 -39.78
N ASN A 1019 -37.19 1.89 -40.98
CA ASN A 1019 -38.12 0.97 -41.61
C ASN A 1019 -38.59 -0.12 -40.62
N PRO A 1020 -39.90 -0.30 -40.41
CA PRO A 1020 -40.41 -1.30 -39.48
C PRO A 1020 -40.25 -2.76 -39.95
N GLU A 1021 -39.69 -3.00 -41.11
CA GLU A 1021 -39.47 -4.32 -41.70
C GLU A 1021 -37.97 -4.71 -41.72
N LYS A 1022 -37.44 -5.10 -40.56
CA LYS A 1022 -36.39 -6.13 -40.52
C LYS A 1022 -36.25 -6.63 -39.06
#